data_39eab0d533ad33803b5f7940f6ae55a2
#
_entry.id   39eab0d533ad33803b5f7940f6ae55a2
#
_cell.length_a   1.000
_cell.length_b   1.000
_cell.length_c   1.000
_cell.angle_alpha   90.00
_cell.angle_beta   90.00
_cell.angle_gamma   90.00
#
_symmetry.space_group_name_H-M   'P 1'
#
loop_
_entity.id
_entity.type
_entity.pdbx_description
1 polymer ?
#
loop_
_entity_poly.entity_id
_entity_poly.type
_entity_poly.pdbx_seq_one_letter_code
_entity_poly.pdbx_strand_id
1 'polypeptide(L)'
;RRVTENFVDANGTKITPPTGFTQGKQTVINSDPYTFKQSGTLPDTYTTGGKTYKFKGWYKGKTKPNTLTTTKAPSYAVTYDDNDDLNVVYEEIEAFDFPALTYQFGFVDESGKRVDASTIDLTYDNWHGELLSSVDGWKTTSIEKGQVALTKNNLKEIVYPSHSLEIMNGRISQYSAANLTFKIPKYYENISVYNKNGTFDTAYPFPTIKVNTSTTPLSSRPQLFQLKKSNNQSFIFNQTTAAAPADVQVPYNLREIVYDPADSVDKGLYHMLDKPIYYYLTNRKVTENFVDANGTKITPPTGFTQGNQIPMTSNTFKYTAARALPASYTTGGKTYIFQGWYKGKTKPNTLTTSTTPTYNTTFDGNDDMTAMYKEEVPKASVALTRTTAETVTSGGNVTWRATITNTSQAPLTTATIKKSTAWTTGLAAPTAMIVTPAGGTAKTVPVTATTWTNGVSLGTDIPVGKSATVQFTTKATGTAGQVLRAGITTSGNYSGVSTSATVRVKDNDQAIVTPTAEGFISVPTFNFGQVGVAGSTQQHSLKKAADYYGNGTRNPYLRIKKTQANWSLTAQLSQPKSATDSLPTATRLLLGTAPVSSFSNYNQPTELKNAVGTTSAISLNANNTATRIIANQQFTGSNIYQLDFTFNNVKLEVPANQGVKGQQYQAAVTWNLVTGP
;
A
#
# COMPACT_ATOMS: atom_id res chain seq x y z
N ARG A 1 14.11 58.58 73.18
CA ARG A 1 14.37 59.04 71.82
C ARG A 1 13.50 58.28 70.84
N ARG A 2 13.13 58.90 69.71
CA ARG A 2 12.28 58.32 68.70
C ARG A 2 12.82 58.61 67.30
N VAL A 3 12.51 57.75 66.33
CA VAL A 3 12.67 58.02 64.91
C VAL A 3 11.29 58.41 64.38
N THR A 4 11.19 59.64 63.81
CA THR A 4 9.95 60.12 63.16
C THR A 4 10.11 59.86 61.65
N GLU A 5 9.10 59.25 61.08
CA GLU A 5 9.03 58.99 59.63
C GLU A 5 8.29 60.13 58.93
N ASN A 6 8.99 60.92 58.16
CA ASN A 6 8.44 62.03 57.41
C ASN A 6 8.41 61.72 55.90
N PHE A 7 7.30 62.04 55.28
CA PHE A 7 7.12 61.98 53.84
C PHE A 7 7.01 63.38 53.31
N VAL A 8 7.96 63.76 52.45
CA VAL A 8 8.12 65.15 51.98
C VAL A 8 8.23 65.19 50.44
N ASP A 9 7.84 66.35 49.85
CA ASP A 9 8.12 66.64 48.45
C ASP A 9 9.57 67.11 48.24
N ALA A 10 9.91 67.45 47.00
CA ALA A 10 11.25 67.93 46.64
C ALA A 10 11.62 69.23 47.40
N ASN A 11 10.63 70.00 47.85
CA ASN A 11 10.83 71.23 48.58
C ASN A 11 10.86 71.03 50.10
N GLY A 12 10.73 69.84 50.61
CA GLY A 12 10.65 69.52 52.00
C GLY A 12 9.27 69.70 52.62
N THR A 13 8.24 69.99 51.85
CA THR A 13 6.89 70.13 52.32
C THR A 13 6.27 68.75 52.58
N LYS A 14 5.60 68.59 53.76
CA LYS A 14 4.95 67.33 54.10
C LYS A 14 3.80 66.99 53.16
N ILE A 15 3.75 65.75 52.75
CA ILE A 15 2.76 65.22 51.83
C ILE A 15 2.01 64.03 52.43
N THR A 16 0.85 63.66 51.84
CA THR A 16 0.16 62.45 52.22
C THR A 16 0.99 61.23 51.82
N PRO A 17 1.27 60.32 52.75
CA PRO A 17 2.15 59.17 52.45
C PRO A 17 1.42 58.12 51.61
N PRO A 18 2.19 57.14 51.00
CA PRO A 18 1.59 55.99 50.35
C PRO A 18 0.70 55.16 51.30
N THR A 19 -0.26 54.44 50.75
CA THR A 19 -1.12 53.54 51.54
C THR A 19 -0.26 52.56 52.32
N GLY A 20 -0.56 52.40 53.62
CA GLY A 20 0.17 51.53 54.54
C GLY A 20 1.29 52.25 55.31
N PHE A 21 1.50 53.53 54.99
CA PHE A 21 2.44 54.39 55.74
C PHE A 21 1.71 55.54 56.42
N THR A 22 2.31 56.04 57.48
CA THR A 22 1.73 57.13 58.27
C THR A 22 2.72 58.28 58.34
N GLN A 23 2.21 59.51 57.97
CA GLN A 23 3.00 60.72 58.14
C GLN A 23 3.27 60.97 59.60
N GLY A 24 4.52 61.15 59.98
CA GLY A 24 4.91 61.42 61.33
C GLY A 24 4.88 60.23 62.30
N LYS A 25 4.88 59.02 61.77
CA LYS A 25 4.96 57.83 62.64
C LYS A 25 6.23 57.84 63.48
N GLN A 26 6.08 57.59 64.76
CA GLN A 26 7.17 57.59 65.72
C GLN A 26 7.51 56.15 66.12
N THR A 27 8.81 55.78 65.99
CA THR A 27 9.33 54.50 66.45
C THR A 27 10.26 54.78 67.61
N VAL A 28 10.02 54.12 68.79
CA VAL A 28 10.83 54.31 69.96
C VAL A 28 12.18 53.63 69.78
N ILE A 29 13.23 54.39 70.13
CA ILE A 29 14.59 53.84 70.21
C ILE A 29 14.70 53.21 71.61
N ASN A 30 14.90 51.90 71.69
CA ASN A 30 14.79 51.14 72.93
C ASN A 30 16.00 50.26 73.24
N SER A 31 17.11 50.50 72.52
CA SER A 31 18.34 49.76 72.74
C SER A 31 19.57 50.57 72.29
N ASP A 32 20.73 50.11 72.77
CA ASP A 32 22.01 50.69 72.47
C ASP A 32 22.98 49.54 72.13
N PRO A 33 23.31 49.26 70.87
CA PRO A 33 22.97 49.94 69.65
C PRO A 33 21.53 49.69 69.19
N TYR A 34 20.98 50.60 68.33
CA TYR A 34 19.68 50.50 67.72
C TYR A 34 19.81 50.70 66.20
N THR A 35 19.23 49.81 65.41
CA THR A 35 19.08 49.92 63.95
C THR A 35 17.64 50.20 63.65
N PHE A 36 17.36 51.36 63.03
CA PHE A 36 16.01 51.67 62.55
C PHE A 36 15.77 50.90 61.25
N LYS A 37 14.60 50.29 61.15
CA LYS A 37 14.09 49.67 59.91
C LYS A 37 12.66 50.09 59.73
N GLN A 38 12.35 50.70 58.53
CA GLN A 38 11.01 51.04 58.19
C GLN A 38 10.16 49.79 57.94
N SER A 39 8.96 49.75 58.47
CA SER A 39 8.01 48.70 58.17
C SER A 39 7.37 48.92 56.83
N GLY A 40 7.38 47.93 55.97
CA GLY A 40 6.86 48.00 54.60
C GLY A 40 7.93 48.34 53.58
N THR A 41 7.58 48.24 52.29
CA THR A 41 8.40 48.59 51.15
C THR A 41 7.81 49.84 50.50
N LEU A 42 8.61 50.86 50.30
CA LEU A 42 8.20 52.12 49.63
C LEU A 42 7.85 51.83 48.16
N PRO A 43 6.67 52.26 47.70
CA PRO A 43 6.30 52.09 46.29
C PRO A 43 7.11 53.04 45.41
N ASP A 44 7.33 52.64 44.16
CA ASP A 44 7.96 53.50 43.16
C ASP A 44 7.13 54.72 42.85
N THR A 45 5.81 54.53 42.76
CA THR A 45 4.83 55.60 42.55
C THR A 45 3.56 55.34 43.36
N TYR A 46 2.85 56.38 43.68
CA TYR A 46 1.50 56.27 44.25
C TYR A 46 0.68 57.52 43.90
N THR A 47 -0.63 57.32 43.93
CA THR A 47 -1.57 58.41 43.64
C THR A 47 -2.42 58.72 44.88
N THR A 48 -2.53 59.99 45.21
CA THR A 48 -3.36 60.49 46.30
C THR A 48 -3.86 61.90 45.98
N GLY A 49 -5.12 62.20 46.33
CA GLY A 49 -5.69 63.51 46.10
C GLY A 49 -5.60 63.99 44.66
N GLY A 50 -5.69 63.12 43.69
CA GLY A 50 -5.55 63.43 42.26
C GLY A 50 -4.14 63.70 41.80
N LYS A 51 -3.14 63.54 42.65
CA LYS A 51 -1.75 63.76 42.35
C LYS A 51 -1.00 62.44 42.38
N THR A 52 -0.04 62.28 41.47
CA THR A 52 0.87 61.14 41.40
C THR A 52 2.25 61.53 41.86
N TYR A 53 2.82 60.75 42.75
CA TYR A 53 4.15 60.97 43.32
C TYR A 53 5.09 59.83 42.95
N LYS A 54 6.34 60.21 42.63
CA LYS A 54 7.42 59.28 42.28
C LYS A 54 8.46 59.27 43.37
N PHE A 55 8.90 58.08 43.79
CA PHE A 55 9.98 57.92 44.79
C PHE A 55 11.30 58.47 44.25
N LYS A 56 11.91 59.38 45.05
CA LYS A 56 13.21 59.96 44.73
C LYS A 56 14.32 59.42 45.63
N GLY A 57 13.99 58.91 46.81
CA GLY A 57 14.90 58.39 47.78
C GLY A 57 14.56 58.81 49.18
N TRP A 58 15.41 58.52 50.11
CA TRP A 58 15.25 58.92 51.52
C TRP A 58 16.59 59.34 52.12
N TYR A 59 16.53 60.05 53.25
CA TYR A 59 17.70 60.41 54.00
C TYR A 59 17.41 60.39 55.48
N LYS A 60 18.46 60.23 56.29
CA LYS A 60 18.46 60.28 57.74
C LYS A 60 18.81 61.68 58.17
N GLY A 61 18.10 62.21 59.16
CA GLY A 61 18.45 63.45 59.80
C GLY A 61 17.77 64.71 59.27
N LYS A 62 18.20 65.88 59.70
CA LYS A 62 17.56 67.14 59.42
C LYS A 62 18.01 67.80 58.16
N THR A 63 19.21 67.49 57.68
CA THR A 63 19.79 68.08 56.49
C THR A 63 19.71 67.14 55.31
N LYS A 64 19.03 67.58 54.23
CA LYS A 64 18.96 66.80 53.00
C LYS A 64 20.31 66.75 52.29
N PRO A 65 20.87 65.54 52.06
CA PRO A 65 22.10 65.39 51.32
C PRO A 65 21.89 65.65 49.80
N ASN A 66 22.97 65.90 49.06
CA ASN A 66 22.90 66.07 47.63
C ASN A 66 22.50 64.77 46.90
N THR A 67 22.83 63.63 47.46
CA THR A 67 22.49 62.33 46.94
C THR A 67 21.63 61.58 47.92
N LEU A 68 20.41 61.22 47.56
CA LEU A 68 19.50 60.43 48.38
C LEU A 68 19.85 58.95 48.29
N THR A 69 19.55 58.22 49.36
CA THR A 69 19.57 56.73 49.33
C THR A 69 18.31 56.25 48.65
N THR A 70 18.45 55.33 47.69
CA THR A 70 17.33 54.89 46.84
C THR A 70 16.81 53.52 47.14
N THR A 71 17.24 52.86 48.21
CA THR A 71 16.67 51.61 48.69
C THR A 71 15.25 51.81 49.14
N LYS A 72 14.37 50.83 48.87
CA LYS A 72 12.92 51.00 49.18
C LYS A 72 12.53 50.48 50.57
N ALA A 73 13.48 50.00 51.32
CA ALA A 73 13.31 49.57 52.70
C ALA A 73 14.37 50.30 53.54
N PRO A 74 14.13 51.55 53.95
CA PRO A 74 15.09 52.32 54.72
C PRO A 74 15.53 51.58 55.98
N SER A 75 16.83 51.53 56.20
CA SER A 75 17.44 50.93 57.36
C SER A 75 18.76 51.64 57.66
N TYR A 76 18.97 52.04 58.92
CA TYR A 76 20.19 52.68 59.31
C TYR A 76 20.42 52.56 60.81
N ALA A 77 21.69 52.65 61.25
CA ALA A 77 22.05 52.78 62.62
C ALA A 77 21.73 54.18 63.15
N VAL A 78 21.09 54.27 64.29
CA VAL A 78 20.81 55.58 64.90
C VAL A 78 22.05 56.11 65.62
N THR A 79 22.12 57.44 65.72
CA THR A 79 23.27 58.12 66.30
C THR A 79 22.93 58.80 67.63
N TYR A 80 21.67 58.78 68.10
CA TYR A 80 21.19 59.31 69.38
C TYR A 80 21.47 60.78 69.60
N ASP A 81 21.47 61.56 68.53
CA ASP A 81 21.85 62.98 68.49
C ASP A 81 20.70 63.88 68.05
N ASP A 82 19.48 63.41 68.09
CA ASP A 82 18.27 64.07 67.55
C ASP A 82 18.29 64.29 66.05
N ASN A 83 19.18 63.59 65.35
CA ASN A 83 19.31 63.64 63.88
C ASN A 83 19.02 62.29 63.23
N ASP A 84 18.08 61.52 63.86
CA ASP A 84 17.80 60.14 63.49
C ASP A 84 16.48 59.96 62.72
N ASP A 85 15.76 61.06 62.46
CA ASP A 85 14.50 60.96 61.73
C ASP A 85 14.70 60.52 60.29
N LEU A 86 13.73 59.72 59.77
CA LEU A 86 13.64 59.33 58.39
C LEU A 86 12.86 60.34 57.58
N ASN A 87 13.44 60.79 56.47
CA ASN A 87 12.75 61.64 55.53
C ASN A 87 12.67 60.90 54.18
N VAL A 88 11.48 60.58 53.71
CA VAL A 88 11.24 59.95 52.44
C VAL A 88 10.76 61.02 51.45
N VAL A 89 11.46 61.15 50.34
CA VAL A 89 11.21 62.16 49.34
C VAL A 89 10.49 61.56 48.12
N TYR A 90 9.32 62.14 47.87
CA TYR A 90 8.56 61.86 46.65
C TYR A 90 8.36 63.15 45.89
N GLU A 91 8.45 63.04 44.57
CA GLU A 91 8.23 64.16 43.65
C GLU A 91 6.92 64.04 42.94
N GLU A 92 6.12 65.07 42.93
CA GLU A 92 4.90 65.13 42.12
C GLU A 92 5.29 65.07 40.64
N ILE A 93 4.66 64.18 39.92
CA ILE A 93 4.86 63.98 38.50
C ILE A 93 3.52 64.09 37.76
N GLU A 94 3.57 64.41 36.48
CA GLU A 94 2.48 64.19 35.57
C GLU A 94 2.52 62.74 35.13
N ALA A 95 1.40 62.06 35.28
CA ALA A 95 1.33 60.61 34.96
C ALA A 95 0.00 60.28 34.27
N PHE A 96 0.03 59.26 33.45
CA PHE A 96 -1.18 58.68 32.88
C PHE A 96 -1.61 57.47 33.75
N ASP A 97 -2.86 57.49 34.19
CA ASP A 97 -3.40 56.42 34.99
C ASP A 97 -4.03 55.35 34.11
N PHE A 98 -3.44 54.16 34.08
CA PHE A 98 -3.98 53.04 33.37
C PHE A 98 -4.93 52.24 34.27
N PRO A 99 -6.13 51.92 33.78
CA PRO A 99 -7.02 51.03 34.54
C PRO A 99 -6.48 49.59 34.52
N ALA A 100 -7.01 48.76 35.41
CA ALA A 100 -6.76 47.33 35.34
C ALA A 100 -7.35 46.76 34.05
N LEU A 101 -6.58 45.98 33.32
CA LEU A 101 -6.96 45.36 32.06
C LEU A 101 -6.83 43.85 32.16
N THR A 102 -7.77 43.15 31.56
CA THR A 102 -7.73 41.69 31.47
C THR A 102 -7.95 41.30 30.02
N TYR A 103 -7.00 40.55 29.49
CA TYR A 103 -7.11 39.97 28.16
C TYR A 103 -7.33 38.48 28.28
N GLN A 104 -8.43 38.02 27.71
CA GLN A 104 -8.90 36.63 27.82
C GLN A 104 -8.80 35.92 26.50
N PHE A 105 -8.35 34.68 26.56
CA PHE A 105 -8.23 33.82 25.41
C PHE A 105 -8.92 32.49 25.66
N GLY A 106 -9.79 32.09 24.74
CA GLY A 106 -10.48 30.82 24.76
C GLY A 106 -10.12 29.98 23.55
N PHE A 107 -10.45 28.71 23.59
CA PHE A 107 -10.06 27.76 22.58
C PHE A 107 -11.25 26.90 22.17
N VAL A 108 -11.36 26.66 20.86
CA VAL A 108 -12.47 25.95 20.23
C VAL A 108 -11.89 24.90 19.28
N ASP A 109 -12.40 23.69 19.30
CA ASP A 109 -11.98 22.64 18.38
C ASP A 109 -12.70 22.74 17.02
N GLU A 110 -12.35 21.85 16.09
CA GLU A 110 -12.93 21.82 14.76
C GLU A 110 -14.44 21.56 14.74
N SER A 111 -14.98 20.94 15.80
CA SER A 111 -16.42 20.68 15.93
C SER A 111 -17.20 21.85 16.53
N GLY A 112 -16.53 22.92 16.89
CA GLY A 112 -17.12 24.09 17.53
C GLY A 112 -17.29 23.95 19.03
N LYS A 113 -16.68 22.96 19.67
CA LYS A 113 -16.71 22.77 21.13
C LYS A 113 -15.53 23.48 21.78
N ARG A 114 -15.77 23.96 23.00
CA ARG A 114 -14.72 24.56 23.82
C ARG A 114 -13.67 23.50 24.21
N VAL A 115 -12.42 23.86 24.02
CA VAL A 115 -11.28 23.08 24.52
C VAL A 115 -10.94 23.53 25.92
N ASP A 116 -10.57 22.59 26.79
CA ASP A 116 -10.16 22.91 28.16
C ASP A 116 -8.90 23.78 28.11
N ALA A 117 -9.03 25.01 28.57
CA ALA A 117 -7.94 26.00 28.57
C ALA A 117 -6.76 25.57 29.43
N SER A 118 -6.94 24.68 30.40
CA SER A 118 -5.84 24.17 31.22
C SER A 118 -4.85 23.29 30.43
N THR A 119 -5.25 22.80 29.26
CA THR A 119 -4.39 22.00 28.36
C THR A 119 -3.51 22.87 27.47
N ILE A 120 -3.78 24.16 27.42
CA ILE A 120 -3.02 25.14 26.62
C ILE A 120 -2.14 25.94 27.56
N ASP A 121 -0.86 26.04 27.26
CA ASP A 121 0.06 26.90 28.01
C ASP A 121 0.19 28.25 27.29
N LEU A 122 -0.06 29.33 27.99
CA LEU A 122 0.21 30.67 27.51
C LEU A 122 1.24 31.30 28.43
N THR A 123 2.40 31.57 27.88
CA THR A 123 3.49 32.27 28.56
C THR A 123 3.80 33.57 27.88
N TYR A 124 4.29 34.51 28.62
CA TYR A 124 4.67 35.82 28.12
C TYR A 124 5.73 36.45 29.00
N ASP A 125 6.27 37.59 28.56
CA ASP A 125 7.18 38.39 29.33
C ASP A 125 6.53 39.74 29.62
N ASN A 126 6.74 40.31 30.81
CA ASN A 126 6.38 41.70 31.10
C ASN A 126 7.55 42.57 30.67
N TRP A 127 7.33 43.36 29.65
CA TRP A 127 8.36 44.21 29.07
C TRP A 127 8.03 45.68 29.29
N HIS A 128 9.05 46.42 29.73
CA HIS A 128 9.03 47.88 29.77
C HIS A 128 10.13 48.42 28.88
N GLY A 129 9.79 49.33 27.99
CA GLY A 129 10.71 49.97 27.08
C GLY A 129 10.51 51.49 27.01
N GLU A 130 11.54 52.18 26.62
CA GLU A 130 11.54 53.61 26.45
C GLU A 130 12.14 53.98 25.11
N LEU A 131 11.54 54.98 24.47
CA LEU A 131 12.05 55.63 23.25
C LEU A 131 12.49 57.02 23.63
N LEU A 132 13.82 57.27 23.58
CA LEU A 132 14.43 58.56 23.91
C LEU A 132 14.59 59.44 22.69
N SER A 133 14.80 58.81 21.52
CA SER A 133 14.89 59.50 20.26
C SER A 133 14.65 58.53 19.09
N SER A 134 14.27 59.07 17.92
CA SER A 134 14.09 58.27 16.72
C SER A 134 15.40 57.64 16.21
N VAL A 135 16.55 58.18 16.58
CA VAL A 135 17.87 57.67 16.19
C VAL A 135 18.28 56.46 17.00
N ASP A 136 18.03 56.48 18.31
CA ASP A 136 18.42 55.39 19.21
C ASP A 136 17.41 54.25 19.26
N GLY A 137 16.18 54.52 18.81
CA GLY A 137 15.09 53.53 18.84
C GLY A 137 14.64 53.18 20.26
N TRP A 138 13.83 52.14 20.36
CA TRP A 138 13.34 51.62 21.62
C TRP A 138 14.44 50.88 22.36
N LYS A 139 14.53 51.12 23.66
CA LYS A 139 15.42 50.40 24.57
C LYS A 139 14.62 49.70 25.65
N THR A 140 14.96 48.47 25.93
CA THR A 140 14.39 47.72 27.05
C THR A 140 14.90 48.28 28.36
N THR A 141 13.97 48.79 29.18
CA THR A 141 14.29 49.27 30.53
C THR A 141 14.23 48.10 31.54
N SER A 142 13.23 47.24 31.41
CA SER A 142 13.13 46.00 32.22
C SER A 142 12.31 44.96 31.47
N ILE A 143 12.56 43.68 31.81
CA ILE A 143 11.80 42.56 31.30
C ILE A 143 11.70 41.49 32.38
N GLU A 144 10.48 41.12 32.71
CA GLU A 144 10.20 39.96 33.57
C GLU A 144 9.80 38.79 32.70
N LYS A 145 10.68 37.81 32.58
CA LYS A 145 10.49 36.66 31.69
C LYS A 145 9.66 35.57 32.35
N GLY A 146 9.01 34.75 31.50
CA GLY A 146 8.40 33.50 31.91
C GLY A 146 7.15 33.65 32.75
N GLN A 147 6.40 34.71 32.54
CA GLN A 147 5.09 34.87 33.17
C GLN A 147 4.11 33.85 32.60
N VAL A 148 3.27 33.27 33.45
CA VAL A 148 2.27 32.27 33.07
C VAL A 148 0.89 32.92 33.17
N ALA A 149 0.11 32.86 32.10
CA ALA A 149 -1.25 33.35 32.08
C ALA A 149 -2.13 32.52 33.07
N LEU A 150 -3.04 33.19 33.76
CA LEU A 150 -3.98 32.54 34.66
C LEU A 150 -5.01 31.74 33.87
N THR A 151 -5.43 30.60 34.40
CA THR A 151 -6.58 29.86 33.90
C THR A 151 -7.78 30.10 34.82
N LYS A 152 -8.83 30.70 34.27
CA LYS A 152 -10.03 31.04 35.02
C LYS A 152 -11.25 30.92 34.10
N ASN A 153 -12.29 30.22 34.58
CA ASN A 153 -13.53 30.05 33.83
C ASN A 153 -13.33 29.49 32.42
N ASN A 154 -12.42 28.54 32.29
CA ASN A 154 -12.02 27.93 31.02
C ASN A 154 -11.47 28.93 29.97
N LEU A 155 -10.77 29.96 30.46
CA LEU A 155 -10.07 30.96 29.65
C LEU A 155 -8.66 31.14 30.18
N LYS A 156 -7.73 31.52 29.29
CA LYS A 156 -6.43 32.03 29.69
C LYS A 156 -6.54 33.55 29.85
N GLU A 157 -6.03 34.08 30.95
CA GLU A 157 -6.12 35.50 31.27
C GLU A 157 -4.72 36.09 31.47
N ILE A 158 -4.46 37.22 30.80
CA ILE A 158 -3.36 38.11 31.09
C ILE A 158 -3.94 39.34 31.78
N VAL A 159 -3.53 39.57 33.02
CA VAL A 159 -4.04 40.62 33.85
C VAL A 159 -2.98 41.71 34.04
N TYR A 160 -3.35 42.93 33.67
CA TYR A 160 -2.58 44.13 33.98
C TYR A 160 -3.25 44.85 35.15
N PRO A 161 -2.55 44.97 36.31
CA PRO A 161 -3.11 45.76 37.38
C PRO A 161 -3.16 47.23 37.01
N SER A 162 -4.06 47.98 37.62
CA SER A 162 -4.08 49.42 37.50
C SER A 162 -2.76 50.00 37.98
N HIS A 163 -2.20 50.95 37.24
CA HIS A 163 -0.93 51.59 37.57
C HIS A 163 -0.80 52.93 36.82
N SER A 164 0.16 53.73 37.23
CA SER A 164 0.42 55.02 36.61
C SER A 164 1.81 55.02 35.99
N LEU A 165 1.94 55.57 34.80
CA LEU A 165 3.22 55.83 34.16
C LEU A 165 3.49 57.31 34.06
N GLU A 166 4.71 57.73 34.39
CA GLU A 166 5.14 59.13 34.32
C GLU A 166 5.18 59.62 32.87
N ILE A 167 4.61 60.81 32.67
CA ILE A 167 4.69 61.49 31.38
C ILE A 167 5.91 62.38 31.43
N MET A 168 6.87 62.15 30.50
CA MET A 168 8.12 62.91 30.45
C MET A 168 8.30 63.51 29.08
N ASN A 169 8.76 64.76 29.04
CA ASN A 169 9.17 65.40 27.77
C ASN A 169 10.36 64.68 27.16
N GLY A 170 10.31 64.46 25.86
CA GLY A 170 11.38 63.82 25.11
C GLY A 170 11.46 62.30 25.31
N ARG A 171 10.42 61.70 25.88
CA ARG A 171 10.43 60.25 26.16
C ARG A 171 9.04 59.63 25.96
N ILE A 172 9.01 58.48 25.28
CA ILE A 172 7.86 57.63 25.18
C ILE A 172 8.12 56.36 26.00
N SER A 173 7.21 55.99 26.89
CA SER A 173 7.32 54.76 27.69
C SER A 173 6.23 53.78 27.30
N GLN A 174 6.58 52.51 27.24
CA GLN A 174 5.65 51.48 26.90
C GLN A 174 5.80 50.29 27.85
N TYR A 175 4.64 49.80 28.36
CA TYR A 175 4.51 48.51 29.03
C TYR A 175 3.70 47.58 28.17
N SER A 176 4.12 46.32 28.10
CA SER A 176 3.43 45.32 27.28
C SER A 176 3.65 43.93 27.77
N ALA A 177 2.67 43.07 27.53
CA ALA A 177 2.93 41.65 27.43
C ALA A 177 3.69 41.43 26.12
N ALA A 178 4.82 40.77 26.22
CA ALA A 178 5.69 40.52 25.10
C ALA A 178 6.00 39.04 24.99
N ASN A 179 6.43 38.60 23.80
CA ASN A 179 6.84 37.24 23.54
C ASN A 179 5.76 36.21 23.93
N LEU A 180 4.50 36.55 23.67
CA LEU A 180 3.38 35.64 23.95
C LEU A 180 3.54 34.38 23.16
N THR A 181 3.54 33.26 23.88
CA THR A 181 3.72 31.94 23.31
C THR A 181 2.58 31.04 23.76
N PHE A 182 1.79 30.57 22.80
CA PHE A 182 0.78 29.55 23.03
C PHE A 182 1.41 28.19 22.73
N LYS A 183 1.40 27.31 23.72
CA LYS A 183 1.83 25.92 23.55
C LYS A 183 0.61 25.02 23.61
N ILE A 184 0.35 24.33 22.50
CA ILE A 184 -0.81 23.45 22.35
C ILE A 184 -0.41 21.99 22.57
N PRO A 185 -1.35 21.13 22.96
CA PRO A 185 -1.12 19.70 22.97
C PRO A 185 -0.63 19.19 21.61
N LYS A 186 0.24 18.19 21.62
CA LYS A 186 0.89 17.71 20.41
C LYS A 186 -0.06 17.04 19.41
N TYR A 187 -1.28 16.70 19.83
CA TYR A 187 -2.29 16.16 18.93
C TYR A 187 -3.05 17.24 18.15
N TYR A 188 -2.73 18.51 18.37
CA TYR A 188 -3.18 19.60 17.50
C TYR A 188 -2.06 20.01 16.56
N GLU A 189 -2.43 20.29 15.31
CA GLU A 189 -1.50 20.72 14.27
C GLU A 189 -1.34 22.23 14.23
N ASN A 190 -2.44 22.95 14.46
CA ASN A 190 -2.49 24.39 14.28
C ASN A 190 -3.48 25.06 15.23
N ILE A 191 -3.24 26.35 15.45
CA ILE A 191 -4.12 27.26 16.18
C ILE A 191 -4.26 28.55 15.38
N SER A 192 -5.47 29.00 15.16
CA SER A 192 -5.78 30.18 14.35
C SER A 192 -6.87 31.01 15.00
N VAL A 193 -6.82 32.34 14.79
CA VAL A 193 -7.89 33.24 15.21
C VAL A 193 -9.17 33.05 14.35
N TYR A 194 -9.04 32.42 13.20
CA TYR A 194 -10.16 32.11 12.31
C TYR A 194 -10.51 30.63 12.38
N ASN A 195 -11.80 30.32 12.19
CA ASN A 195 -12.19 28.93 11.99
C ASN A 195 -11.69 28.40 10.62
N LYS A 196 -11.96 27.13 10.34
CA LYS A 196 -11.52 26.49 9.09
C LYS A 196 -12.04 27.16 7.81
N ASN A 197 -13.11 27.94 7.91
CA ASN A 197 -13.68 28.69 6.76
C ASN A 197 -13.15 30.12 6.66
N GLY A 198 -12.19 30.51 7.50
CA GLY A 198 -11.65 31.86 7.53
C GLY A 198 -12.57 32.89 8.16
N THR A 199 -13.51 32.46 8.97
CA THR A 199 -14.53 33.29 9.64
C THR A 199 -14.56 33.00 11.13
N PHE A 200 -15.64 33.43 11.81
CA PHE A 200 -15.90 33.17 13.23
C PHE A 200 -17.19 32.41 13.38
N ASP A 201 -17.26 31.52 14.35
CA ASP A 201 -18.51 30.87 14.72
C ASP A 201 -19.40 31.89 15.42
N THR A 202 -20.72 31.82 15.22
CA THR A 202 -21.67 32.72 15.82
C THR A 202 -21.63 32.71 17.35
N ALA A 203 -21.31 31.57 17.96
CA ALA A 203 -21.14 31.43 19.41
C ALA A 203 -19.86 32.10 19.94
N TYR A 204 -18.89 32.35 19.08
CA TYR A 204 -17.58 32.90 19.47
C TYR A 204 -17.17 34.05 18.55
N PRO A 205 -17.94 35.16 18.57
CA PRO A 205 -17.62 36.30 17.70
C PRO A 205 -16.33 36.98 18.14
N PHE A 206 -15.68 37.60 17.21
CA PHE A 206 -14.49 38.40 17.52
C PHE A 206 -14.89 39.65 18.34
N PRO A 207 -14.11 40.01 19.37
CA PRO A 207 -14.46 41.13 20.23
C PRO A 207 -14.38 42.48 19.53
N THR A 208 -15.05 43.46 20.09
CA THR A 208 -14.86 44.86 19.75
C THR A 208 -13.66 45.42 20.51
N ILE A 209 -12.80 46.15 19.82
CA ILE A 209 -11.61 46.79 20.39
C ILE A 209 -11.91 48.28 20.61
N LYS A 210 -11.67 48.75 21.81
CA LYS A 210 -11.78 50.18 22.18
C LYS A 210 -10.42 50.71 22.54
N VAL A 211 -10.16 51.96 22.13
CA VAL A 211 -8.99 52.68 22.57
C VAL A 211 -9.39 53.54 23.79
N ASN A 212 -8.69 53.34 24.90
CA ASN A 212 -8.95 54.01 26.16
C ASN A 212 -10.41 53.82 26.58
N THR A 213 -11.07 54.87 27.06
CA THR A 213 -12.49 54.86 27.45
C THR A 213 -13.41 55.31 26.31
N SER A 214 -12.95 55.28 25.07
CA SER A 214 -13.74 55.71 23.92
C SER A 214 -15.02 54.86 23.81
N THR A 215 -16.16 55.53 23.58
CA THR A 215 -17.43 54.84 23.31
C THR A 215 -17.54 54.40 21.85
N THR A 216 -16.64 54.87 20.96
CA THR A 216 -16.61 54.47 19.58
C THR A 216 -15.58 53.35 19.43
N PRO A 217 -16.02 52.09 19.21
CA PRO A 217 -15.10 50.99 19.03
C PRO A 217 -14.31 51.14 17.70
N LEU A 218 -13.08 50.68 17.70
CA LEU A 218 -12.34 50.49 16.47
C LEU A 218 -12.99 49.35 15.66
N SER A 219 -12.83 49.38 14.34
CA SER A 219 -13.20 48.26 13.51
C SER A 219 -12.44 47.00 13.96
N SER A 220 -13.12 45.87 13.91
CA SER A 220 -12.53 44.60 14.27
C SER A 220 -11.27 44.31 13.41
N ARG A 221 -10.18 43.91 14.07
CA ARG A 221 -8.90 43.62 13.42
C ARG A 221 -8.38 42.24 13.82
N PRO A 222 -9.08 41.15 13.43
CA PRO A 222 -8.68 39.81 13.83
C PRO A 222 -7.26 39.43 13.38
N GLN A 223 -6.83 39.96 12.23
CA GLN A 223 -5.50 39.66 11.68
C GLN A 223 -4.35 40.04 12.64
N LEU A 224 -4.57 41.02 13.52
CA LEU A 224 -3.57 41.44 14.50
C LEU A 224 -3.37 40.41 15.62
N PHE A 225 -4.31 39.48 15.76
CA PHE A 225 -4.25 38.40 16.74
C PHE A 225 -3.94 37.04 16.12
N GLN A 226 -3.69 36.99 14.80
CA GLN A 226 -3.32 35.76 14.14
C GLN A 226 -1.94 35.30 14.59
N LEU A 227 -1.81 33.97 14.74
CA LEU A 227 -0.61 33.33 15.24
C LEU A 227 0.18 32.68 14.10
N LYS A 228 1.48 32.57 14.30
CA LYS A 228 2.37 31.81 13.43
C LYS A 228 3.12 30.76 14.25
N LYS A 229 3.44 29.66 13.62
CA LYS A 229 4.16 28.56 14.23
C LYS A 229 5.63 28.97 14.47
N SER A 230 6.11 28.83 15.70
CA SER A 230 7.51 29.04 16.08
C SER A 230 8.27 27.72 16.23
N ASN A 231 7.59 26.68 16.67
CA ASN A 231 8.09 25.30 16.69
C ASN A 231 6.90 24.34 16.60
N ASN A 232 7.13 23.03 16.78
CA ASN A 232 6.09 22.00 16.53
C ASN A 232 4.81 22.19 17.34
N GLN A 233 4.86 22.78 18.54
CA GLN A 233 3.71 22.95 19.41
C GLN A 233 3.48 24.40 19.85
N SER A 234 4.40 25.30 19.53
CA SER A 234 4.37 26.69 20.02
C SER A 234 4.05 27.64 18.89
N PHE A 235 3.20 28.63 19.21
CA PHE A 235 2.70 29.63 18.28
C PHE A 235 2.83 31.02 18.91
N ILE A 236 3.23 32.00 18.12
CA ILE A 236 3.40 33.39 18.52
C ILE A 236 2.59 34.29 17.60
N PHE A 237 2.39 35.55 18.00
CA PHE A 237 1.65 36.50 17.16
C PHE A 237 2.37 36.74 15.83
N ASN A 238 1.60 36.69 14.75
CA ASN A 238 2.12 36.91 13.40
C ASN A 238 2.49 38.40 13.17
N GLN A 239 1.71 39.29 13.74
CA GLN A 239 1.93 40.72 13.63
C GLN A 239 2.22 41.31 14.99
N THR A 240 3.33 42.05 15.07
CA THR A 240 3.75 42.77 16.28
C THR A 240 3.99 44.23 15.94
N THR A 241 3.97 45.09 16.95
CA THR A 241 4.29 46.50 16.75
C THR A 241 5.77 46.65 16.42
N ALA A 242 6.08 47.63 15.55
CA ALA A 242 7.46 48.06 15.30
C ALA A 242 8.04 48.91 16.47
N ALA A 243 7.19 49.30 17.41
CA ALA A 243 7.58 50.12 18.58
C ALA A 243 8.12 49.20 19.71
N ALA A 244 9.18 48.47 19.40
CA ALA A 244 9.89 47.61 20.35
C ALA A 244 11.26 47.27 19.74
N PRO A 245 12.27 46.88 20.53
CA PRO A 245 13.52 46.34 20.02
C PRO A 245 13.27 45.10 19.17
N ALA A 246 14.16 44.82 18.21
CA ALA A 246 14.00 43.70 17.26
C ALA A 246 13.93 42.31 17.95
N ASP A 247 14.48 42.16 19.15
CA ASP A 247 14.50 40.94 19.95
C ASP A 247 13.26 40.76 20.86
N VAL A 248 12.34 41.75 20.85
CA VAL A 248 11.13 41.73 21.65
C VAL A 248 9.90 41.80 20.77
N GLN A 249 9.07 40.79 20.81
CA GLN A 249 7.81 40.72 20.03
C GLN A 249 6.66 41.22 20.89
N VAL A 250 6.14 42.39 20.57
CA VAL A 250 5.02 43.01 21.28
C VAL A 250 3.77 42.92 20.42
N PRO A 251 2.71 42.25 20.86
CA PRO A 251 1.44 42.24 20.15
C PRO A 251 0.88 43.64 20.00
N TYR A 252 0.36 43.96 18.82
CA TYR A 252 -0.05 45.32 18.47
C TYR A 252 -1.06 45.93 19.47
N ASN A 253 -2.04 45.14 19.94
CA ASN A 253 -3.11 45.64 20.79
C ASN A 253 -3.01 45.20 22.26
N LEU A 254 -1.83 44.74 22.70
CA LEU A 254 -1.61 44.30 24.09
C LEU A 254 -0.52 45.15 24.75
N ARG A 255 -0.60 46.47 24.59
CA ARG A 255 0.41 47.40 25.07
C ARG A 255 -0.23 48.62 25.71
N GLU A 256 0.50 49.25 26.63
CA GLU A 256 0.21 50.53 27.25
C GLU A 256 1.30 51.48 26.92
N ILE A 257 0.99 52.65 26.35
CA ILE A 257 1.96 53.67 25.94
C ILE A 257 1.64 55.00 26.61
N VAL A 258 2.68 55.62 27.11
CA VAL A 258 2.67 57.05 27.51
C VAL A 258 3.51 57.80 26.48
N TYR A 259 2.90 58.79 25.87
CA TYR A 259 3.52 59.61 24.83
C TYR A 259 4.27 60.79 25.37
N ASP A 260 5.27 61.27 24.63
CA ASP A 260 5.85 62.58 24.82
C ASP A 260 4.78 63.64 24.52
N PRO A 261 4.53 64.58 25.45
CA PRO A 261 3.52 65.60 25.22
C PRO A 261 3.79 66.52 24.00
N ALA A 262 5.02 66.60 23.57
CA ALA A 262 5.38 67.39 22.38
C ALA A 262 5.00 66.70 21.06
N ASP A 263 4.90 65.37 21.06
CA ASP A 263 4.71 64.57 19.83
C ASP A 263 3.28 64.01 19.70
N SER A 264 2.45 64.08 20.72
CA SER A 264 1.09 63.51 20.68
C SER A 264 0.09 64.34 21.48
N VAL A 265 -1.12 64.42 20.95
CA VAL A 265 -2.28 65.02 21.68
C VAL A 265 -2.72 64.08 22.78
N ASP A 266 -2.61 62.79 22.57
CA ASP A 266 -2.96 61.76 23.54
C ASP A 266 -1.80 61.56 24.52
N LYS A 267 -2.10 61.60 25.81
CA LYS A 267 -1.10 61.38 26.86
C LYS A 267 -0.76 59.90 27.04
N GLY A 268 -1.72 59.05 26.83
CA GLY A 268 -1.52 57.60 26.94
C GLY A 268 -2.52 56.84 26.09
N LEU A 269 -2.18 55.57 25.84
CA LEU A 269 -2.98 54.68 25.02
C LEU A 269 -3.00 53.26 25.63
N TYR A 270 -4.18 52.68 25.68
CA TYR A 270 -4.41 51.27 25.99
C TYR A 270 -5.63 50.75 25.22
N HIS A 271 -5.70 49.44 25.03
CA HIS A 271 -6.79 48.82 24.32
C HIS A 271 -7.64 47.97 25.30
N MET A 272 -8.95 48.02 25.12
CA MET A 272 -9.90 47.22 25.86
C MET A 272 -10.65 46.32 24.90
N LEU A 273 -10.92 45.10 25.33
CA LEU A 273 -11.72 44.12 24.59
C LEU A 273 -12.98 43.81 25.39
N ASP A 274 -14.12 43.79 24.69
CA ASP A 274 -15.44 43.54 25.34
C ASP A 274 -15.73 42.04 25.53
N LYS A 275 -14.98 41.17 24.88
CA LYS A 275 -15.14 39.71 24.88
C LYS A 275 -13.82 39.01 24.83
N PRO A 276 -13.75 37.72 25.22
CA PRO A 276 -12.58 36.91 24.98
C PRO A 276 -12.27 36.75 23.48
N ILE A 277 -11.00 36.58 23.15
CA ILE A 277 -10.56 36.17 21.85
C ILE A 277 -10.54 34.66 21.81
N TYR A 278 -11.27 34.06 20.88
CA TYR A 278 -11.30 32.62 20.71
C TYR A 278 -10.39 32.18 19.57
N TYR A 279 -9.54 31.22 19.86
CA TYR A 279 -8.68 30.56 18.87
C TYR A 279 -9.23 29.19 18.52
N TYR A 280 -9.09 28.84 17.24
CA TYR A 280 -9.57 27.57 16.70
C TYR A 280 -8.40 26.62 16.54
N LEU A 281 -8.53 25.44 17.13
CA LEU A 281 -7.53 24.38 17.10
C LEU A 281 -7.89 23.36 16.03
N THR A 282 -6.91 23.01 15.21
CA THR A 282 -7.03 21.97 14.20
C THR A 282 -6.31 20.73 14.68
N ASN A 283 -7.02 19.61 14.75
CA ASN A 283 -6.42 18.34 15.13
C ASN A 283 -5.42 17.85 14.07
N ARG A 284 -4.34 17.24 14.53
CA ARG A 284 -3.55 16.36 13.65
C ARG A 284 -4.41 15.18 13.26
N LYS A 285 -4.19 14.68 12.07
CA LYS A 285 -5.00 13.59 11.53
C LYS A 285 -4.10 12.50 10.99
N VAL A 286 -4.57 11.28 11.12
CA VAL A 286 -4.06 10.15 10.34
C VAL A 286 -4.88 10.09 9.07
N THR A 287 -4.24 10.25 7.94
CA THR A 287 -4.86 10.05 6.64
C THR A 287 -4.65 8.62 6.21
N GLU A 288 -5.74 7.95 5.84
CA GLU A 288 -5.69 6.57 5.35
C GLU A 288 -5.57 6.58 3.83
N ASN A 289 -4.43 6.15 3.33
CA ASN A 289 -4.12 6.11 1.90
C ASN A 289 -4.09 4.66 1.41
N PHE A 290 -4.62 4.45 0.21
CA PHE A 290 -4.60 3.18 -0.49
C PHE A 290 -3.87 3.37 -1.81
N VAL A 291 -2.79 2.65 -2.00
CA VAL A 291 -1.91 2.82 -3.16
C VAL A 291 -1.61 1.49 -3.83
N ASP A 292 -1.25 1.54 -5.12
CA ASP A 292 -0.70 0.41 -5.84
C ASP A 292 0.81 0.25 -5.55
N ALA A 293 1.45 -0.71 -6.21
CA ALA A 293 2.88 -0.98 -6.02
C ALA A 293 3.79 0.19 -6.44
N ASN A 294 3.28 1.11 -7.24
CA ASN A 294 4.00 2.31 -7.70
C ASN A 294 3.73 3.53 -6.81
N GLY A 295 2.92 3.39 -5.78
CA GLY A 295 2.52 4.51 -4.92
C GLY A 295 1.38 5.35 -5.48
N THR A 296 0.77 4.96 -6.60
CA THR A 296 -0.38 5.65 -7.17
C THR A 296 -1.64 5.32 -6.38
N LYS A 297 -2.43 6.34 -6.07
CA LYS A 297 -3.70 6.16 -5.35
C LYS A 297 -4.68 5.32 -6.16
N ILE A 298 -5.34 4.39 -5.48
CA ILE A 298 -6.31 3.48 -6.06
C ILE A 298 -7.65 3.60 -5.33
N THR A 299 -8.71 3.07 -5.95
CA THR A 299 -10.00 2.93 -5.29
C THR A 299 -9.86 1.93 -4.14
N PRO A 300 -10.19 2.30 -2.90
CA PRO A 300 -10.01 1.43 -1.74
C PRO A 300 -11.03 0.28 -1.73
N PRO A 301 -10.79 -0.76 -0.90
CA PRO A 301 -11.77 -1.82 -0.69
C PRO A 301 -13.09 -1.27 -0.17
N THR A 302 -14.18 -1.98 -0.40
CA THR A 302 -15.50 -1.63 0.13
C THR A 302 -15.47 -1.45 1.64
N GLY A 303 -16.03 -0.35 2.12
CA GLY A 303 -16.04 0.01 3.54
C GLY A 303 -14.86 0.88 3.97
N PHE A 304 -13.92 1.14 3.07
CA PHE A 304 -12.82 2.08 3.28
C PHE A 304 -12.98 3.29 2.36
N THR A 305 -12.36 4.39 2.74
CA THR A 305 -12.40 5.63 1.96
C THR A 305 -10.96 6.08 1.70
N GLN A 306 -10.66 6.35 0.42
CA GLN A 306 -9.37 6.95 0.06
C GLN A 306 -9.23 8.32 0.69
N GLY A 307 -8.14 8.54 1.41
CA GLY A 307 -7.90 9.83 2.06
C GLY A 307 -8.76 10.08 3.29
N ASN A 308 -9.35 9.05 3.90
CA ASN A 308 -10.09 9.20 5.14
C ASN A 308 -9.19 9.78 6.23
N GLN A 309 -9.68 10.81 6.90
CA GLN A 309 -8.94 11.51 7.94
C GLN A 309 -9.49 11.19 9.31
N ILE A 310 -8.64 10.68 10.18
CA ILE A 310 -8.98 10.34 11.56
C ILE A 310 -8.29 11.33 12.49
N PRO A 311 -9.04 12.18 13.21
CA PRO A 311 -8.43 13.15 14.11
C PRO A 311 -7.80 12.48 15.32
N MET A 312 -6.61 12.96 15.70
CA MET A 312 -5.96 12.56 16.93
C MET A 312 -6.60 13.31 18.11
N THR A 313 -6.88 12.61 19.19
CA THR A 313 -7.68 13.12 20.30
C THR A 313 -6.96 13.15 21.65
N SER A 314 -5.72 12.65 21.70
CA SER A 314 -4.94 12.61 22.94
C SER A 314 -3.44 12.65 22.67
N ASN A 315 -2.65 13.00 23.68
CA ASN A 315 -1.17 12.98 23.60
C ASN A 315 -0.58 11.57 23.51
N THR A 316 -1.39 10.56 23.73
CA THR A 316 -1.02 9.14 23.63
C THR A 316 -1.84 8.45 22.55
N PHE A 317 -2.30 9.19 21.57
CA PHE A 317 -3.17 8.67 20.53
C PHE A 317 -2.51 7.50 19.80
N LYS A 318 -3.24 6.40 19.74
CA LYS A 318 -2.86 5.20 19.01
C LYS A 318 -3.82 5.03 17.84
N TYR A 319 -3.28 5.02 16.62
CA TYR A 319 -4.09 4.73 15.44
C TYR A 319 -4.41 3.25 15.40
N THR A 320 -5.66 2.93 15.12
CA THR A 320 -6.11 1.57 14.83
C THR A 320 -7.15 1.66 13.72
N ALA A 321 -6.93 0.92 12.64
CA ALA A 321 -7.90 0.85 11.55
C ALA A 321 -9.24 0.32 12.06
N ALA A 322 -10.33 0.92 11.60
CA ALA A 322 -11.69 0.54 12.05
C ALA A 322 -12.10 -0.87 11.60
N ARG A 323 -11.44 -1.38 10.57
CA ARG A 323 -11.73 -2.69 9.97
C ARG A 323 -10.45 -3.37 9.55
N ALA A 324 -10.51 -4.69 9.43
CA ALA A 324 -9.43 -5.46 8.81
C ALA A 324 -9.36 -5.17 7.30
N LEU A 325 -8.17 -4.98 6.80
CA LEU A 325 -7.90 -4.86 5.37
C LEU A 325 -8.14 -6.23 4.72
N PRO A 326 -8.91 -6.32 3.62
CA PRO A 326 -9.12 -7.59 2.94
C PRO A 326 -7.84 -8.08 2.27
N ALA A 327 -7.68 -9.40 2.19
CA ALA A 327 -6.55 -10.01 1.49
C ALA A 327 -6.56 -9.68 -0.01
N SER A 328 -7.75 -9.50 -0.57
CA SER A 328 -7.96 -9.11 -1.96
C SER A 328 -9.31 -8.44 -2.12
N TYR A 329 -9.44 -7.64 -3.17
CA TYR A 329 -10.74 -7.07 -3.57
C TYR A 329 -10.72 -6.74 -5.06
N THR A 330 -11.92 -6.63 -5.64
CA THR A 330 -12.10 -6.30 -7.06
C THR A 330 -12.87 -4.99 -7.18
N THR A 331 -12.37 -4.09 -8.01
CA THR A 331 -13.01 -2.82 -8.33
C THR A 331 -12.67 -2.41 -9.76
N GLY A 332 -13.64 -1.88 -10.51
CA GLY A 332 -13.41 -1.42 -11.87
C GLY A 332 -12.84 -2.50 -12.79
N GLY A 333 -13.20 -3.76 -12.58
CA GLY A 333 -12.68 -4.90 -13.34
C GLY A 333 -11.25 -5.32 -12.99
N LYS A 334 -10.61 -4.67 -12.01
CA LYS A 334 -9.26 -4.98 -11.55
C LYS A 334 -9.30 -5.66 -10.19
N THR A 335 -8.43 -6.62 -9.98
CA THR A 335 -8.26 -7.32 -8.70
C THR A 335 -6.96 -6.88 -8.06
N TYR A 336 -7.05 -6.52 -6.78
CA TYR A 336 -5.93 -6.04 -5.98
C TYR A 336 -5.64 -7.00 -4.84
N ILE A 337 -4.38 -7.32 -4.63
CA ILE A 337 -3.89 -8.23 -3.60
C ILE A 337 -3.13 -7.44 -2.56
N PHE A 338 -3.48 -7.64 -1.29
CA PHE A 338 -2.84 -6.97 -0.18
C PHE A 338 -1.34 -7.29 -0.11
N GLN A 339 -0.50 -6.25 -0.08
CA GLN A 339 0.95 -6.39 0.06
C GLN A 339 1.43 -6.05 1.46
N GLY A 340 0.70 -5.24 2.18
CA GLY A 340 1.05 -4.74 3.49
C GLY A 340 0.73 -3.26 3.64
N TRP A 341 1.09 -2.70 4.77
CA TRP A 341 0.90 -1.27 5.05
C TRP A 341 2.14 -0.71 5.72
N TYR A 342 2.25 0.61 5.73
CA TYR A 342 3.30 1.31 6.45
C TYR A 342 2.79 2.64 7.02
N LYS A 343 3.48 3.11 8.06
CA LYS A 343 3.26 4.41 8.68
C LYS A 343 4.20 5.42 8.06
N GLY A 344 3.69 6.63 7.81
CA GLY A 344 4.51 7.76 7.41
C GLY A 344 4.59 7.98 5.92
N LYS A 345 5.49 8.87 5.51
CA LYS A 345 5.63 9.32 4.13
C LYS A 345 6.55 8.46 3.29
N THR A 346 7.49 7.77 3.92
CA THR A 346 8.50 6.97 3.23
C THR A 346 8.16 5.49 3.32
N LYS A 347 8.05 4.87 2.15
CA LYS A 347 7.83 3.42 2.09
C LYS A 347 9.08 2.69 2.58
N PRO A 348 8.97 1.82 3.60
CA PRO A 348 10.08 0.98 4.05
C PRO A 348 10.33 -0.17 3.06
N ASN A 349 11.49 -0.81 3.17
CA ASN A 349 11.82 -1.98 2.35
C ASN A 349 10.91 -3.18 2.66
N THR A 350 10.48 -3.31 3.91
CA THR A 350 9.58 -4.38 4.35
C THR A 350 8.29 -3.77 4.89
N LEU A 351 7.16 -4.15 4.31
CA LEU A 351 5.85 -3.71 4.76
C LEU A 351 5.37 -4.56 5.94
N THR A 352 4.57 -3.95 6.80
CA THR A 352 3.85 -4.68 7.85
C THR A 352 2.66 -5.40 7.22
N THR A 353 2.49 -6.68 7.50
CA THR A 353 1.49 -7.52 6.84
C THR A 353 0.28 -7.86 7.69
N SER A 354 0.19 -7.34 8.91
CA SER A 354 -1.03 -7.48 9.72
C SER A 354 -2.21 -6.80 9.01
N THR A 355 -3.39 -7.39 9.10
CA THR A 355 -4.56 -6.90 8.36
C THR A 355 -5.30 -5.77 9.07
N THR A 356 -5.02 -5.53 10.33
CA THR A 356 -5.57 -4.40 11.09
C THR A 356 -4.44 -3.48 11.50
N PRO A 357 -4.12 -2.45 10.69
CA PRO A 357 -3.07 -1.50 11.03
C PRO A 357 -3.29 -0.85 12.38
N THR A 358 -2.27 -0.85 13.21
CA THR A 358 -2.26 -0.18 14.50
C THR A 358 -0.84 0.28 14.84
N TYR A 359 -0.72 1.50 15.34
CA TYR A 359 0.57 2.04 15.77
C TYR A 359 0.41 3.27 16.65
N ASN A 360 1.42 3.55 17.45
CA ASN A 360 1.51 4.79 18.19
C ASN A 360 1.86 5.93 17.23
N THR A 361 1.18 7.06 17.37
CA THR A 361 1.48 8.25 16.59
C THR A 361 2.65 9.02 17.19
N THR A 362 3.37 9.74 16.34
CA THR A 362 4.56 10.52 16.71
C THR A 362 4.33 12.03 16.64
N PHE A 363 3.17 12.46 16.15
CA PHE A 363 2.74 13.87 16.11
C PHE A 363 3.71 14.78 15.36
N ASP A 364 4.33 14.26 14.31
CA ASP A 364 5.36 14.93 13.52
C ASP A 364 4.99 15.15 12.05
N GLY A 365 3.70 14.95 11.70
CA GLY A 365 3.25 15.00 10.32
C GLY A 365 3.61 13.75 9.52
N ASN A 366 4.10 12.71 10.18
CA ASN A 366 4.52 11.45 9.55
C ASN A 366 3.72 10.24 10.06
N ASP A 367 2.45 10.47 10.38
CA ASP A 367 1.59 9.48 11.03
C ASP A 367 0.55 8.85 10.11
N ASP A 368 0.55 9.20 8.83
CA ASP A 368 -0.42 8.65 7.88
C ASP A 368 -0.23 7.15 7.69
N MET A 369 -1.33 6.45 7.47
CA MET A 369 -1.32 5.03 7.13
C MET A 369 -1.44 4.88 5.62
N THR A 370 -0.56 4.08 5.03
CA THR A 370 -0.61 3.74 3.61
C THR A 370 -0.72 2.23 3.48
N ALA A 371 -1.85 1.77 2.95
CA ALA A 371 -2.07 0.37 2.60
C ALA A 371 -1.74 0.16 1.13
N MET A 372 -0.93 -0.84 0.86
CA MET A 372 -0.48 -1.15 -0.49
C MET A 372 -1.14 -2.43 -1.00
N TYR A 373 -1.71 -2.32 -2.17
CA TYR A 373 -2.29 -3.42 -2.94
C TYR A 373 -1.64 -3.50 -4.30
N LYS A 374 -1.37 -4.71 -4.75
CA LYS A 374 -0.81 -4.95 -6.08
C LYS A 374 -1.92 -5.42 -7.00
N GLU A 375 -2.03 -4.81 -8.17
CA GLU A 375 -2.96 -5.30 -9.20
C GLU A 375 -2.53 -6.69 -9.65
N GLU A 376 -3.45 -7.63 -9.60
CA GLU A 376 -3.25 -8.99 -10.06
C GLU A 376 -3.71 -9.12 -11.50
N VAL A 377 -2.83 -9.58 -12.36
CA VAL A 377 -3.16 -9.88 -13.75
C VAL A 377 -3.87 -11.24 -13.81
N PRO A 378 -5.10 -11.32 -14.32
CA PRO A 378 -5.78 -12.60 -14.51
C PRO A 378 -4.99 -13.49 -15.47
N LYS A 379 -4.79 -14.76 -15.09
CA LYS A 379 -4.08 -15.76 -15.89
C LYS A 379 -4.81 -17.08 -15.86
N ALA A 380 -4.75 -17.77 -16.98
CA ALA A 380 -5.36 -19.08 -17.12
C ALA A 380 -4.37 -20.09 -17.69
N SER A 381 -4.61 -21.35 -17.40
CA SER A 381 -4.06 -22.48 -18.15
C SER A 381 -5.20 -23.25 -18.80
N VAL A 382 -4.92 -23.96 -19.87
CA VAL A 382 -5.92 -24.76 -20.57
C VAL A 382 -5.30 -26.13 -20.93
N ALA A 383 -6.08 -27.17 -20.74
CA ALA A 383 -5.77 -28.52 -21.17
C ALA A 383 -6.91 -29.05 -22.03
N LEU A 384 -6.58 -29.83 -23.04
CA LEU A 384 -7.57 -30.49 -23.89
C LEU A 384 -7.29 -31.98 -23.93
N THR A 385 -8.32 -32.76 -23.65
CA THR A 385 -8.28 -34.21 -23.74
C THR A 385 -9.33 -34.72 -24.71
N ARG A 386 -9.03 -35.78 -25.42
CA ARG A 386 -10.01 -36.53 -26.21
C ARG A 386 -10.65 -37.55 -25.29
N THR A 387 -11.97 -37.59 -25.23
CA THR A 387 -12.71 -38.55 -24.39
C THR A 387 -13.20 -39.79 -25.16
N THR A 388 -13.11 -39.75 -26.47
CA THR A 388 -13.41 -40.85 -27.38
C THR A 388 -12.13 -41.59 -27.81
N ALA A 389 -12.28 -42.67 -28.57
CA ALA A 389 -11.17 -43.49 -29.01
C ALA A 389 -10.12 -42.67 -29.80
N GLU A 390 -8.88 -43.16 -29.81
CA GLU A 390 -7.73 -42.54 -30.45
C GLU A 390 -7.89 -42.46 -31.98
N THR A 391 -8.68 -43.37 -32.54
CA THR A 391 -9.01 -43.39 -33.96
C THR A 391 -10.50 -43.20 -34.18
N VAL A 392 -10.85 -42.58 -35.30
CA VAL A 392 -12.21 -42.34 -35.70
C VAL A 392 -12.41 -42.72 -37.15
N THR A 393 -13.53 -43.31 -37.50
CA THR A 393 -13.90 -43.51 -38.91
C THR A 393 -14.20 -42.15 -39.53
N SER A 394 -13.71 -41.90 -40.75
CA SER A 394 -13.99 -40.64 -41.44
C SER A 394 -15.48 -40.37 -41.50
N GLY A 395 -15.91 -39.16 -41.08
CA GLY A 395 -17.32 -38.81 -40.89
C GLY A 395 -17.87 -39.09 -39.50
N GLY A 396 -17.11 -39.74 -38.64
CA GLY A 396 -17.49 -40.00 -37.26
C GLY A 396 -17.27 -38.82 -36.30
N ASN A 397 -17.78 -38.96 -35.10
CA ASN A 397 -17.73 -37.92 -34.08
C ASN A 397 -16.57 -38.17 -33.07
N VAL A 398 -15.94 -37.09 -32.70
CA VAL A 398 -14.88 -37.06 -31.67
C VAL A 398 -15.30 -36.10 -30.57
N THR A 399 -15.27 -36.54 -29.33
CA THR A 399 -15.60 -35.70 -28.19
C THR A 399 -14.33 -35.28 -27.46
N TRP A 400 -14.29 -33.99 -27.13
CA TRP A 400 -13.17 -33.33 -26.50
C TRP A 400 -13.62 -32.68 -25.20
N ARG A 401 -12.73 -32.63 -24.23
CA ARG A 401 -12.92 -31.92 -22.97
C ARG A 401 -11.78 -30.93 -22.78
N ALA A 402 -12.12 -29.65 -22.73
CA ALA A 402 -11.20 -28.59 -22.32
C ALA A 402 -11.38 -28.32 -20.83
N THR A 403 -10.28 -28.17 -20.12
CA THR A 403 -10.27 -27.73 -18.72
C THR A 403 -9.53 -26.41 -18.65
N ILE A 404 -10.25 -25.35 -18.27
CA ILE A 404 -9.70 -24.02 -18.13
C ILE A 404 -9.53 -23.76 -16.64
N THR A 405 -8.29 -23.55 -16.21
CA THR A 405 -7.94 -23.36 -14.81
C THR A 405 -7.48 -21.94 -14.57
N ASN A 406 -8.01 -21.32 -13.53
CA ASN A 406 -7.53 -20.02 -13.06
C ASN A 406 -6.25 -20.21 -12.26
N THR A 407 -5.13 -19.75 -12.81
CA THR A 407 -3.80 -19.83 -12.18
C THR A 407 -3.38 -18.54 -11.49
N SER A 408 -4.26 -17.53 -11.48
CA SER A 408 -4.02 -16.23 -10.87
C SER A 408 -4.79 -16.07 -9.55
N GLN A 409 -4.59 -14.95 -8.89
CA GLN A 409 -5.37 -14.58 -7.71
C GLN A 409 -6.50 -13.59 -8.05
N ALA A 410 -6.80 -13.43 -9.32
CA ALA A 410 -7.94 -12.65 -9.80
C ALA A 410 -8.95 -13.58 -10.48
N PRO A 411 -10.26 -13.35 -10.38
CA PRO A 411 -11.25 -14.15 -11.09
C PRO A 411 -11.08 -14.02 -12.59
N LEU A 412 -11.32 -15.10 -13.35
CA LEU A 412 -11.42 -15.05 -14.78
C LEU A 412 -12.86 -14.69 -15.14
N THR A 413 -13.04 -13.58 -15.81
CA THR A 413 -14.34 -13.09 -16.28
C THR A 413 -14.35 -13.00 -17.79
N THR A 414 -15.54 -12.96 -18.39
CA THR A 414 -15.70 -12.88 -19.83
C THR A 414 -14.97 -14.00 -20.62
N ALA A 415 -14.85 -15.18 -19.99
CA ALA A 415 -14.13 -16.30 -20.59
C ALA A 415 -14.81 -16.77 -21.88
N THR A 416 -14.00 -16.96 -22.92
CA THR A 416 -14.42 -17.47 -24.23
C THR A 416 -13.54 -18.63 -24.65
N ILE A 417 -14.05 -19.43 -25.57
CA ILE A 417 -13.30 -20.48 -26.24
C ILE A 417 -13.50 -20.35 -27.75
N LYS A 418 -12.45 -20.56 -28.52
CA LYS A 418 -12.48 -20.56 -29.98
C LYS A 418 -11.49 -21.54 -30.55
N LYS A 419 -11.62 -21.88 -31.85
CA LYS A 419 -10.57 -22.60 -32.55
C LYS A 419 -9.29 -21.75 -32.62
N SER A 420 -8.15 -22.38 -32.46
CA SER A 420 -6.86 -21.74 -32.66
C SER A 420 -6.39 -21.87 -34.11
N THR A 421 -5.25 -21.26 -34.44
CA THR A 421 -4.58 -21.43 -35.73
C THR A 421 -4.15 -22.89 -35.98
N ALA A 422 -4.07 -23.68 -34.93
CA ALA A 422 -3.70 -25.10 -35.02
C ALA A 422 -4.91 -26.02 -35.29
N TRP A 423 -6.11 -25.48 -35.47
CA TRP A 423 -7.30 -26.26 -35.78
C TRP A 423 -7.21 -26.84 -37.19
N THR A 424 -7.31 -28.15 -37.33
CA THR A 424 -7.24 -28.85 -38.62
C THR A 424 -8.57 -28.74 -39.34
N THR A 425 -8.53 -28.46 -40.66
CA THR A 425 -9.72 -28.26 -41.51
C THR A 425 -10.67 -29.45 -41.52
N GLY A 426 -10.18 -30.67 -41.33
CA GLY A 426 -10.99 -31.88 -41.30
C GLY A 426 -11.88 -32.01 -40.08
N LEU A 427 -11.71 -31.19 -39.07
CA LEU A 427 -12.60 -31.13 -37.92
C LEU A 427 -13.63 -30.04 -38.12
N ALA A 428 -14.90 -30.41 -38.19
CA ALA A 428 -16.01 -29.46 -38.29
C ALA A 428 -16.18 -28.71 -36.97
N ALA A 429 -16.68 -27.46 -37.04
CA ALA A 429 -17.05 -26.75 -35.80
C ALA A 429 -18.12 -27.53 -35.03
N PRO A 430 -18.06 -27.56 -33.71
CA PRO A 430 -19.13 -28.15 -32.93
C PRO A 430 -20.42 -27.30 -33.08
N THR A 431 -21.57 -27.92 -32.90
CA THR A 431 -22.87 -27.23 -32.93
C THR A 431 -23.34 -26.80 -31.55
N ALA A 432 -22.75 -27.37 -30.52
CA ALA A 432 -23.01 -27.03 -29.12
C ALA A 432 -21.80 -27.40 -28.27
N MET A 433 -21.73 -26.79 -27.10
CA MET A 433 -20.79 -27.19 -26.09
C MET A 433 -21.47 -27.28 -24.73
N ILE A 434 -20.95 -28.13 -23.86
CA ILE A 434 -21.45 -28.29 -22.50
C ILE A 434 -20.44 -27.66 -21.56
N VAL A 435 -20.84 -26.57 -20.90
CA VAL A 435 -20.02 -25.84 -19.94
C VAL A 435 -20.40 -26.26 -18.54
N THR A 436 -19.44 -26.77 -17.79
CA THR A 436 -19.60 -27.08 -16.36
C THR A 436 -18.82 -26.08 -15.55
N PRO A 437 -19.49 -25.13 -14.85
CA PRO A 437 -18.83 -24.18 -13.98
C PRO A 437 -18.19 -24.87 -12.78
N ALA A 438 -17.22 -24.22 -12.15
CA ALA A 438 -16.65 -24.69 -10.89
C ALA A 438 -17.74 -24.78 -9.82
N GLY A 439 -18.00 -26.00 -9.31
CA GLY A 439 -19.04 -26.25 -8.30
C GLY A 439 -20.48 -26.05 -8.78
N GLY A 440 -20.69 -25.89 -10.10
CA GLY A 440 -22.00 -25.64 -10.68
C GLY A 440 -22.50 -26.81 -11.55
N THR A 441 -23.71 -26.67 -12.07
CA THR A 441 -24.34 -27.62 -12.98
C THR A 441 -23.96 -27.33 -14.43
N ALA A 442 -23.76 -28.42 -15.20
CA ALA A 442 -23.50 -28.31 -16.64
C ALA A 442 -24.67 -27.67 -17.37
N LYS A 443 -24.36 -26.83 -18.34
CA LYS A 443 -25.35 -26.25 -19.25
C LYS A 443 -24.85 -26.26 -20.69
N THR A 444 -25.79 -26.40 -21.60
CA THR A 444 -25.52 -26.43 -23.04
C THR A 444 -25.52 -25.02 -23.62
N VAL A 445 -24.46 -24.71 -24.37
CA VAL A 445 -24.30 -23.45 -25.07
C VAL A 445 -24.29 -23.75 -26.58
N PRO A 446 -25.11 -23.11 -27.38
CA PRO A 446 -25.11 -23.29 -28.84
C PRO A 446 -23.84 -22.71 -29.45
N VAL A 447 -23.32 -23.34 -30.49
CA VAL A 447 -22.11 -22.94 -31.20
C VAL A 447 -22.41 -22.92 -32.69
N THR A 448 -21.93 -21.91 -33.41
CA THR A 448 -21.94 -21.85 -34.87
C THR A 448 -20.50 -21.81 -35.40
N ALA A 449 -20.36 -22.05 -36.69
CA ALA A 449 -19.02 -21.93 -37.33
C ALA A 449 -18.42 -20.53 -37.11
N THR A 450 -19.22 -19.49 -37.14
CA THR A 450 -18.81 -18.11 -36.91
C THR A 450 -18.38 -17.87 -35.47
N THR A 451 -19.16 -18.32 -34.48
CA THR A 451 -18.81 -18.15 -33.09
C THR A 451 -17.61 -19.01 -32.68
N TRP A 452 -17.46 -20.19 -33.27
CA TRP A 452 -16.29 -21.03 -33.05
C TRP A 452 -15.00 -20.39 -33.56
N THR A 453 -15.09 -19.59 -34.62
CA THR A 453 -13.96 -18.82 -35.14
C THR A 453 -13.66 -17.58 -34.29
N ASN A 454 -14.71 -16.86 -33.88
CA ASN A 454 -14.56 -15.55 -33.21
C ASN A 454 -14.53 -15.63 -31.69
N GLY A 455 -15.05 -16.67 -31.10
CA GLY A 455 -15.10 -16.91 -29.65
C GLY A 455 -16.51 -17.14 -29.16
N VAL A 456 -16.69 -18.17 -28.38
CA VAL A 456 -17.94 -18.54 -27.72
C VAL A 456 -17.82 -18.25 -26.24
N SER A 457 -18.74 -17.45 -25.70
CA SER A 457 -18.75 -17.17 -24.27
C SER A 457 -19.09 -18.44 -23.46
N LEU A 458 -18.33 -18.69 -22.39
CA LEU A 458 -18.65 -19.75 -21.44
C LEU A 458 -19.90 -19.43 -20.62
N GLY A 459 -20.24 -18.14 -20.46
CA GLY A 459 -21.38 -17.71 -19.65
C GLY A 459 -21.20 -17.91 -18.15
N THR A 460 -19.96 -18.10 -17.69
CA THR A 460 -19.62 -18.25 -16.29
C THR A 460 -18.22 -17.71 -16.02
N ASP A 461 -18.02 -17.19 -14.81
CA ASP A 461 -16.70 -16.81 -14.32
C ASP A 461 -15.99 -18.02 -13.75
N ILE A 462 -14.65 -17.98 -13.71
CA ILE A 462 -13.83 -19.00 -13.10
C ILE A 462 -13.15 -18.41 -11.86
N PRO A 463 -13.60 -18.76 -10.65
CA PRO A 463 -13.01 -18.24 -9.42
C PRO A 463 -11.55 -18.62 -9.25
N VAL A 464 -10.86 -17.90 -8.37
CA VAL A 464 -9.45 -18.15 -8.04
C VAL A 464 -9.22 -19.61 -7.64
N GLY A 465 -8.23 -20.24 -8.27
CA GLY A 465 -7.83 -21.61 -7.98
C GLY A 465 -8.82 -22.68 -8.46
N LYS A 466 -9.86 -22.30 -9.21
CA LYS A 466 -10.88 -23.21 -9.72
C LYS A 466 -10.73 -23.43 -11.22
N SER A 467 -11.50 -24.40 -11.72
CA SER A 467 -11.55 -24.75 -13.13
C SER A 467 -12.98 -24.85 -13.62
N ALA A 468 -13.18 -24.53 -14.89
CA ALA A 468 -14.38 -24.85 -15.62
C ALA A 468 -14.04 -25.86 -16.72
N THR A 469 -14.97 -26.72 -17.05
CA THR A 469 -14.80 -27.68 -18.14
C THR A 469 -15.75 -27.36 -19.29
N VAL A 470 -15.27 -27.57 -20.52
CA VAL A 470 -16.04 -27.41 -21.74
C VAL A 470 -15.92 -28.69 -22.54
N GLN A 471 -17.04 -29.36 -22.75
CA GLN A 471 -17.10 -30.57 -23.57
C GLN A 471 -17.79 -30.25 -24.90
N PHE A 472 -17.17 -30.66 -25.99
CA PHE A 472 -17.71 -30.44 -27.32
C PHE A 472 -17.40 -31.62 -28.23
N THR A 473 -18.25 -31.83 -29.21
CA THR A 473 -18.14 -32.92 -30.18
C THR A 473 -17.97 -32.35 -31.57
N THR A 474 -16.98 -32.86 -32.31
CA THR A 474 -16.70 -32.46 -33.69
C THR A 474 -16.79 -33.66 -34.62
N LYS A 475 -17.30 -33.43 -35.82
CA LYS A 475 -17.24 -34.40 -36.89
C LYS A 475 -15.84 -34.38 -37.51
N ALA A 476 -15.21 -35.54 -37.64
CA ALA A 476 -13.87 -35.69 -38.18
C ALA A 476 -13.92 -36.31 -39.58
N THR A 477 -13.38 -35.62 -40.55
CA THR A 477 -13.34 -36.06 -41.93
C THR A 477 -11.91 -35.92 -42.44
N GLY A 478 -11.37 -36.99 -43.02
CA GLY A 478 -10.00 -36.95 -43.54
C GLY A 478 -9.65 -38.23 -44.30
N THR A 479 -8.46 -38.26 -44.80
CA THR A 479 -7.89 -39.44 -45.45
C THR A 479 -7.47 -40.48 -44.41
N ALA A 480 -7.48 -41.75 -44.81
CA ALA A 480 -7.09 -42.83 -43.92
C ALA A 480 -5.67 -42.60 -43.32
N GLY A 481 -5.55 -42.75 -42.01
CA GLY A 481 -4.30 -42.52 -41.28
C GLY A 481 -3.95 -41.05 -40.99
N GLN A 482 -4.74 -40.11 -41.43
CA GLN A 482 -4.52 -38.67 -41.20
C GLN A 482 -4.71 -38.34 -39.75
N VAL A 483 -3.79 -37.57 -39.17
CA VAL A 483 -3.92 -37.00 -37.82
C VAL A 483 -4.57 -35.65 -37.91
N LEU A 484 -5.71 -35.51 -37.22
CA LEU A 484 -6.46 -34.26 -37.12
C LEU A 484 -6.22 -33.64 -35.76
N ARG A 485 -5.98 -32.35 -35.74
CA ARG A 485 -5.70 -31.61 -34.51
C ARG A 485 -6.86 -30.70 -34.13
N ALA A 486 -7.34 -30.85 -32.92
CA ALA A 486 -8.24 -29.88 -32.29
C ALA A 486 -7.39 -28.88 -31.51
N GLY A 487 -7.16 -27.72 -32.09
CA GLY A 487 -6.47 -26.63 -31.44
C GLY A 487 -7.48 -25.60 -30.96
N ILE A 488 -7.41 -25.22 -29.72
CA ILE A 488 -8.31 -24.25 -29.09
C ILE A 488 -7.55 -23.15 -28.40
N THR A 489 -8.18 -21.98 -28.29
CA THR A 489 -7.69 -20.85 -27.52
C THR A 489 -8.79 -20.39 -26.59
N THR A 490 -8.48 -20.19 -25.31
CA THR A 490 -9.35 -19.52 -24.36
C THR A 490 -8.79 -18.15 -24.04
N SER A 491 -9.68 -17.16 -23.94
CA SER A 491 -9.34 -15.78 -23.59
C SER A 491 -10.54 -15.10 -22.93
N GLY A 492 -10.32 -13.95 -22.35
CA GLY A 492 -11.33 -13.14 -21.68
C GLY A 492 -10.69 -11.90 -21.10
N ASN A 493 -10.90 -11.64 -19.83
CA ASN A 493 -10.14 -10.62 -19.11
C ASN A 493 -8.66 -11.01 -18.87
N TYR A 494 -8.22 -12.07 -19.47
CA TYR A 494 -6.89 -12.63 -19.40
C TYR A 494 -6.32 -12.84 -20.81
N SER A 495 -5.00 -12.93 -20.90
CA SER A 495 -4.32 -13.22 -22.17
C SER A 495 -4.68 -14.61 -22.67
N GLY A 496 -4.89 -14.73 -23.97
CA GLY A 496 -5.23 -15.98 -24.61
C GLY A 496 -4.19 -17.06 -24.37
N VAL A 497 -4.63 -18.25 -24.02
CA VAL A 497 -3.81 -19.45 -23.92
C VAL A 497 -4.40 -20.53 -24.80
N SER A 498 -3.51 -21.32 -25.42
CA SER A 498 -3.87 -22.31 -26.41
C SER A 498 -3.36 -23.69 -26.03
N THR A 499 -4.06 -24.68 -26.50
CA THR A 499 -3.69 -26.09 -26.37
C THR A 499 -4.26 -26.87 -27.53
N SER A 500 -3.84 -28.12 -27.67
CA SER A 500 -4.39 -28.99 -28.71
C SER A 500 -4.34 -30.45 -28.28
N ALA A 501 -5.17 -31.23 -28.92
CA ALA A 501 -5.15 -32.69 -28.88
C ALA A 501 -5.46 -33.25 -30.26
N THR A 502 -5.18 -34.48 -30.48
CA THR A 502 -5.29 -35.10 -31.81
C THR A 502 -6.16 -36.33 -31.82
N VAL A 503 -6.66 -36.66 -32.98
CA VAL A 503 -7.33 -37.91 -33.31
C VAL A 503 -6.81 -38.37 -34.66
N ARG A 504 -6.72 -39.66 -34.86
CA ARG A 504 -6.32 -40.24 -36.14
C ARG A 504 -7.54 -40.80 -36.88
N VAL A 505 -7.65 -40.47 -38.14
CA VAL A 505 -8.64 -41.10 -39.03
C VAL A 505 -8.24 -42.57 -39.23
N LYS A 506 -9.19 -43.46 -38.98
CA LYS A 506 -8.97 -44.88 -39.09
C LYS A 506 -8.64 -45.22 -40.56
N ASP A 507 -7.62 -46.02 -40.78
CA ASP A 507 -7.29 -46.62 -42.07
C ASP A 507 -7.56 -48.11 -42.00
N ASN A 508 -7.39 -48.78 -43.14
CA ASN A 508 -7.52 -50.26 -43.20
C ASN A 508 -6.17 -50.95 -42.88
N ASP A 509 -5.30 -50.19 -42.24
CA ASP A 509 -3.96 -50.63 -41.90
C ASP A 509 -3.94 -51.30 -40.52
N GLN A 510 -2.75 -51.51 -39.97
CA GLN A 510 -2.51 -52.12 -38.70
C GLN A 510 -3.17 -51.34 -37.57
N ALA A 511 -3.72 -52.06 -36.60
CA ALA A 511 -4.27 -51.43 -35.41
C ALA A 511 -3.18 -50.70 -34.61
N ILE A 512 -3.54 -49.55 -34.09
CA ILE A 512 -2.67 -48.74 -33.23
C ILE A 512 -3.18 -48.80 -31.81
N VAL A 513 -2.27 -49.04 -30.86
CA VAL A 513 -2.55 -49.05 -29.41
C VAL A 513 -1.58 -48.05 -28.78
N THR A 514 -2.06 -47.22 -27.87
CA THR A 514 -1.19 -46.28 -27.15
C THR A 514 -0.73 -46.91 -25.83
N PRO A 515 0.52 -47.27 -25.67
CA PRO A 515 1.03 -47.80 -24.41
C PRO A 515 1.17 -46.69 -23.38
N THR A 516 0.93 -46.99 -22.13
CA THR A 516 0.99 -46.00 -21.05
C THR A 516 2.43 -45.51 -20.77
N ALA A 517 3.41 -46.37 -20.88
CA ALA A 517 4.83 -46.03 -20.69
C ALA A 517 5.66 -46.58 -21.85
N GLU A 518 5.88 -47.86 -21.90
CA GLU A 518 6.62 -48.56 -22.97
C GLU A 518 5.77 -49.68 -23.54
N GLY A 519 6.06 -50.08 -24.77
CA GLY A 519 5.38 -51.20 -25.37
C GLY A 519 5.20 -51.08 -26.87
N PHE A 520 4.37 -52.00 -27.41
CA PHE A 520 4.05 -52.04 -28.82
C PHE A 520 2.91 -51.12 -29.15
N ILE A 521 3.12 -50.25 -30.16
CA ILE A 521 2.10 -49.38 -30.69
C ILE A 521 1.33 -50.05 -31.81
N SER A 522 2.02 -50.75 -32.68
CA SER A 522 1.42 -51.50 -33.79
C SER A 522 2.27 -52.69 -34.17
N VAL A 523 1.62 -53.81 -34.41
CA VAL A 523 2.29 -55.06 -34.79
C VAL A 523 1.76 -55.51 -36.15
N PRO A 524 2.64 -56.07 -37.04
CA PRO A 524 2.21 -56.50 -38.36
C PRO A 524 1.54 -57.84 -38.34
N THR A 525 0.69 -58.08 -39.32
CA THR A 525 0.19 -59.42 -39.71
C THR A 525 0.82 -59.76 -41.05
N PHE A 526 1.38 -60.95 -41.14
CA PHE A 526 1.99 -61.44 -42.38
C PHE A 526 1.05 -62.41 -43.05
N ASN A 527 0.51 -62.03 -44.20
CA ASN A 527 -0.41 -62.87 -44.98
C ASN A 527 0.22 -63.25 -46.31
N PHE A 528 0.44 -64.52 -46.47
CA PHE A 528 1.07 -65.09 -47.68
C PHE A 528 0.06 -65.51 -48.72
N GLY A 529 -1.22 -65.41 -48.45
CA GLY A 529 -2.28 -65.76 -49.39
C GLY A 529 -2.39 -67.23 -49.63
N GLN A 530 -2.97 -67.56 -50.75
CA GLN A 530 -3.11 -68.97 -51.17
C GLN A 530 -1.85 -69.44 -51.87
N VAL A 531 -1.26 -70.52 -51.37
CA VAL A 531 -0.02 -71.07 -51.90
C VAL A 531 -0.21 -72.54 -52.20
N GLY A 532 0.51 -73.08 -53.20
CA GLY A 532 0.45 -74.48 -53.57
C GLY A 532 1.42 -75.35 -52.75
N VAL A 533 1.07 -76.63 -52.60
CA VAL A 533 1.95 -77.63 -52.06
C VAL A 533 2.90 -78.01 -53.19
N ALA A 534 4.20 -78.04 -52.89
CA ALA A 534 5.24 -78.32 -53.89
C ALA A 534 6.16 -79.48 -53.47
N GLY A 535 6.72 -80.16 -54.45
CA GLY A 535 7.68 -81.27 -54.22
C GLY A 535 9.12 -80.83 -53.88
N SER A 536 9.34 -79.55 -53.75
CA SER A 536 10.60 -78.96 -53.29
C SER A 536 10.32 -77.84 -52.31
N THR A 537 11.32 -77.46 -51.49
CA THR A 537 11.21 -76.34 -50.54
C THR A 537 10.93 -75.07 -51.33
N GLN A 538 9.88 -74.34 -50.91
CA GLN A 538 9.42 -73.12 -51.55
C GLN A 538 9.45 -71.95 -50.57
N GLN A 539 9.77 -70.76 -51.08
CA GLN A 539 9.67 -69.50 -50.39
C GLN A 539 8.48 -68.72 -50.94
N HIS A 540 7.54 -68.48 -50.11
CA HIS A 540 6.31 -67.74 -50.49
C HIS A 540 6.41 -66.28 -50.06
N SER A 541 6.06 -65.37 -50.95
CA SER A 541 6.02 -63.96 -50.67
C SER A 541 4.71 -63.54 -50.05
N LEU A 542 4.74 -62.39 -49.35
CA LEU A 542 3.52 -61.76 -48.86
C LEU A 542 2.57 -61.44 -50.01
N LYS A 543 1.28 -61.34 -49.69
CA LYS A 543 0.31 -60.79 -50.61
C LYS A 543 0.81 -59.46 -51.16
N LYS A 544 0.31 -59.09 -52.36
CA LYS A 544 0.63 -57.78 -52.94
C LYS A 544 0.17 -56.64 -52.01
N ALA A 545 0.86 -55.54 -52.07
CA ALA A 545 0.59 -54.39 -51.24
C ALA A 545 -0.89 -53.94 -51.35
N ALA A 546 -1.44 -53.92 -52.54
CA ALA A 546 -2.84 -53.56 -52.76
C ALA A 546 -3.84 -54.50 -52.08
N ASP A 547 -3.51 -55.76 -51.99
CA ASP A 547 -4.38 -56.75 -51.34
C ASP A 547 -4.21 -56.79 -49.81
N TYR A 548 -3.15 -56.17 -49.32
CA TYR A 548 -2.78 -56.21 -47.89
C TYR A 548 -3.47 -55.09 -47.08
N TYR A 549 -3.39 -53.86 -47.58
CA TYR A 549 -3.90 -52.70 -46.86
C TYR A 549 -4.93 -51.88 -47.66
N GLY A 550 -5.51 -52.42 -48.66
CA GLY A 550 -6.58 -51.78 -49.46
C GLY A 550 -6.13 -50.71 -50.44
N ASN A 551 -5.20 -49.84 -50.10
CA ASN A 551 -4.67 -48.81 -50.97
C ASN A 551 -3.27 -49.12 -51.51
N GLY A 552 -2.63 -50.17 -51.09
CA GLY A 552 -1.40 -50.69 -51.65
C GLY A 552 -0.12 -49.87 -51.41
N THR A 553 -0.12 -48.91 -50.53
CA THR A 553 1.01 -47.99 -50.35
C THR A 553 1.87 -48.21 -49.13
N ARG A 554 1.38 -48.96 -48.13
CA ARG A 554 2.05 -49.10 -46.85
C ARG A 554 2.63 -50.50 -46.64
N ASN A 555 3.91 -50.53 -46.22
CA ASN A 555 4.56 -51.78 -45.84
C ASN A 555 4.05 -52.28 -44.49
N PRO A 556 4.10 -53.60 -44.21
CA PRO A 556 3.93 -54.11 -42.85
C PRO A 556 5.00 -53.50 -41.95
N TYR A 557 4.61 -53.07 -40.74
CA TYR A 557 5.55 -52.41 -39.83
C TYR A 557 5.32 -52.81 -38.39
N LEU A 558 6.41 -52.71 -37.61
CA LEU A 558 6.36 -52.83 -36.15
C LEU A 558 6.70 -51.44 -35.57
N ARG A 559 5.80 -50.88 -34.75
CA ARG A 559 6.05 -49.60 -34.11
C ARG A 559 6.04 -49.81 -32.59
N ILE A 560 7.07 -49.25 -31.92
CA ILE A 560 7.31 -49.45 -30.50
C ILE A 560 7.59 -48.12 -29.82
N LYS A 561 7.31 -48.05 -28.52
CA LYS A 561 7.68 -46.96 -27.63
C LYS A 561 8.69 -47.45 -26.60
N LYS A 562 9.83 -46.83 -26.53
CA LYS A 562 10.89 -47.10 -25.55
C LYS A 562 11.33 -45.78 -24.93
N THR A 563 11.39 -45.73 -23.61
CA THR A 563 11.75 -44.51 -22.85
C THR A 563 13.24 -44.48 -22.50
N GLN A 564 13.95 -45.58 -22.65
CA GLN A 564 15.38 -45.72 -22.34
C GLN A 564 16.13 -46.28 -23.52
N ALA A 565 17.40 -45.95 -23.63
CA ALA A 565 18.33 -46.62 -24.56
C ALA A 565 18.67 -48.03 -24.06
N ASN A 566 19.42 -48.80 -24.86
CA ASN A 566 19.80 -50.19 -24.53
C ASN A 566 18.60 -51.11 -24.37
N TRP A 567 17.86 -51.27 -25.45
CA TRP A 567 16.77 -52.26 -25.54
C TRP A 567 17.06 -53.24 -26.64
N SER A 568 16.45 -54.39 -26.56
CA SER A 568 16.48 -55.41 -27.62
C SER A 568 15.08 -55.89 -27.95
N LEU A 569 14.92 -56.30 -29.21
CA LEU A 569 13.70 -56.86 -29.73
C LEU A 569 14.00 -58.28 -30.21
N THR A 570 13.26 -59.26 -29.73
CA THR A 570 13.30 -60.65 -30.21
C THR A 570 11.96 -61.02 -30.83
N ALA A 571 12.01 -61.94 -31.74
CA ALA A 571 10.87 -62.55 -32.37
C ALA A 571 10.96 -64.07 -32.30
N GLN A 572 9.81 -64.71 -32.18
CA GLN A 572 9.71 -66.16 -32.27
C GLN A 572 8.43 -66.55 -33.02
N LEU A 573 8.50 -67.67 -33.73
CA LEU A 573 7.42 -68.18 -34.55
C LEU A 573 6.91 -69.50 -33.96
N SER A 574 5.58 -69.56 -33.74
CA SER A 574 4.94 -70.82 -33.39
C SER A 574 4.78 -71.73 -34.61
N GLN A 575 4.55 -72.98 -34.37
CA GLN A 575 4.29 -73.93 -35.44
C GLN A 575 2.99 -73.59 -36.17
N PRO A 576 2.98 -73.39 -37.49
CA PRO A 576 1.75 -73.15 -38.23
C PRO A 576 0.84 -74.37 -38.19
N LYS A 577 -0.42 -74.10 -37.85
CA LYS A 577 -1.44 -75.15 -37.68
C LYS A 577 -2.72 -74.79 -38.44
N SER A 578 -3.31 -75.81 -39.03
CA SER A 578 -4.70 -75.82 -39.49
C SER A 578 -5.62 -76.47 -38.47
N ALA A 579 -6.90 -76.62 -38.79
CA ALA A 579 -7.84 -77.36 -37.93
C ALA A 579 -7.40 -78.84 -37.75
N THR A 580 -6.72 -79.46 -38.71
CA THR A 580 -6.39 -80.88 -38.71
C THR A 580 -4.93 -81.21 -38.99
N ASP A 581 -4.11 -80.22 -39.33
CA ASP A 581 -2.70 -80.44 -39.76
C ASP A 581 -1.77 -79.41 -39.17
N SER A 582 -0.47 -79.68 -39.16
CA SER A 582 0.58 -78.74 -38.75
C SER A 582 1.68 -78.78 -39.79
N LEU A 583 2.20 -77.58 -40.13
CA LEU A 583 3.44 -77.54 -40.88
C LEU A 583 4.62 -77.89 -39.97
N PRO A 584 5.71 -78.49 -40.52
CA PRO A 584 6.84 -78.90 -39.67
C PRO A 584 7.47 -77.71 -38.95
N THR A 585 8.19 -77.99 -37.88
CA THR A 585 8.94 -76.99 -37.11
C THR A 585 10.14 -76.47 -37.91
N ALA A 586 10.54 -77.14 -39.01
CA ALA A 586 11.53 -76.63 -39.95
C ALA A 586 10.99 -75.54 -40.90
N THR A 587 9.67 -75.26 -40.89
CA THR A 587 9.09 -74.11 -41.57
C THR A 587 9.71 -72.85 -41.02
N ARG A 588 10.09 -71.93 -41.89
CA ARG A 588 10.79 -70.69 -41.47
C ARG A 588 10.10 -69.46 -41.98
N LEU A 589 10.00 -68.47 -41.08
CA LEU A 589 9.67 -67.11 -41.48
C LEU A 589 10.99 -66.34 -41.67
N LEU A 590 11.24 -65.91 -42.90
CA LEU A 590 12.44 -65.15 -43.30
C LEU A 590 12.11 -63.65 -43.25
N LEU A 591 12.74 -62.94 -42.29
CA LEU A 591 12.65 -61.52 -42.19
C LEU A 591 13.97 -60.88 -42.67
N GLY A 592 13.95 -60.27 -43.81
CA GLY A 592 15.13 -59.52 -44.34
C GLY A 592 15.42 -58.28 -43.51
N THR A 593 16.48 -57.59 -43.86
CA THR A 593 16.79 -56.32 -43.20
C THR A 593 15.68 -55.32 -43.41
N ALA A 594 15.27 -54.64 -42.33
CA ALA A 594 14.21 -53.63 -42.36
C ALA A 594 14.74 -52.29 -41.90
N PRO A 595 14.42 -51.18 -42.62
CA PRO A 595 14.73 -49.85 -42.14
C PRO A 595 14.08 -49.56 -40.79
N VAL A 596 14.84 -48.95 -39.88
CA VAL A 596 14.36 -48.50 -38.59
C VAL A 596 14.35 -46.96 -38.61
N SER A 597 13.25 -46.38 -38.21
CA SER A 597 13.07 -44.94 -38.11
C SER A 597 12.61 -44.56 -36.72
N SER A 598 12.95 -43.34 -36.29
CA SER A 598 12.38 -42.71 -35.10
C SER A 598 11.45 -41.56 -35.51
N PHE A 599 10.51 -41.23 -34.63
CA PHE A 599 9.56 -40.12 -34.84
C PHE A 599 9.86 -39.03 -33.84
N SER A 600 10.05 -37.80 -34.29
CA SER A 600 10.19 -36.62 -33.45
C SER A 600 8.85 -35.99 -33.08
N ASN A 601 7.80 -36.29 -33.81
CA ASN A 601 6.45 -35.72 -33.61
C ASN A 601 5.37 -36.79 -33.81
N TYR A 602 5.49 -37.90 -33.09
CA TYR A 602 4.50 -38.97 -33.12
C TYR A 602 3.07 -38.48 -32.91
N ASN A 603 2.15 -39.03 -33.70
CA ASN A 603 0.72 -38.73 -33.64
C ASN A 603 0.37 -37.26 -33.95
N GLN A 604 1.19 -36.60 -34.73
CA GLN A 604 0.91 -35.26 -35.26
C GLN A 604 0.34 -35.36 -36.69
N PRO A 605 -0.30 -34.27 -37.20
CA PRO A 605 -0.84 -34.26 -38.56
C PRO A 605 0.17 -34.65 -39.64
N THR A 606 1.42 -34.28 -39.44
CA THR A 606 2.53 -34.73 -40.27
C THR A 606 3.58 -35.34 -39.36
N GLU A 607 3.73 -36.65 -39.44
CA GLU A 607 4.75 -37.35 -38.67
C GLU A 607 6.12 -37.16 -39.32
N LEU A 608 7.10 -36.69 -38.53
CA LEU A 608 8.48 -36.53 -39.00
C LEU A 608 9.30 -37.79 -38.70
N LYS A 609 9.64 -38.51 -39.71
CA LYS A 609 10.32 -39.80 -39.67
C LYS A 609 11.80 -39.61 -39.96
N ASN A 610 12.64 -40.06 -39.04
CA ASN A 610 14.11 -39.98 -39.18
C ASN A 610 14.70 -41.38 -39.22
N ALA A 611 15.46 -41.67 -40.26
CA ALA A 611 16.16 -42.96 -40.40
C ALA A 611 17.24 -43.07 -39.29
N VAL A 612 17.25 -44.16 -38.55
CA VAL A 612 18.20 -44.40 -37.45
C VAL A 612 19.02 -45.68 -37.62
N GLY A 613 18.64 -46.54 -38.52
CA GLY A 613 19.39 -47.79 -38.78
C GLY A 613 18.57 -48.84 -39.53
N THR A 614 19.03 -50.05 -39.48
CA THR A 614 18.38 -51.21 -40.07
C THR A 614 18.40 -52.42 -39.11
N THR A 615 17.42 -53.32 -39.22
CA THR A 615 17.44 -54.59 -38.51
C THR A 615 18.40 -55.57 -39.12
N SER A 616 18.78 -56.59 -38.38
CA SER A 616 19.47 -57.77 -38.94
C SER A 616 18.50 -58.64 -39.72
N ALA A 617 18.94 -59.26 -40.78
CA ALA A 617 18.17 -60.32 -41.43
C ALA A 617 18.14 -61.57 -40.52
N ILE A 618 16.97 -62.11 -40.29
CA ILE A 618 16.79 -63.27 -39.42
C ILE A 618 15.91 -64.32 -40.07
N SER A 619 16.05 -65.52 -39.58
CA SER A 619 15.22 -66.66 -39.92
C SER A 619 14.60 -67.26 -38.67
N LEU A 620 13.27 -67.27 -38.59
CA LEU A 620 12.53 -67.81 -37.44
C LEU A 620 12.06 -69.22 -37.80
N ASN A 621 12.62 -70.23 -37.14
CA ASN A 621 12.10 -71.60 -37.22
C ASN A 621 10.77 -71.67 -36.45
N ALA A 622 9.84 -72.48 -36.96
CA ALA A 622 8.52 -72.64 -36.39
C ALA A 622 8.52 -73.53 -35.13
N ASN A 623 9.46 -73.30 -34.25
CA ASN A 623 9.65 -74.03 -32.99
C ASN A 623 9.69 -73.12 -31.75
N ASN A 624 9.19 -71.88 -31.86
CA ASN A 624 9.20 -70.88 -30.81
C ASN A 624 10.58 -70.51 -30.26
N THR A 625 11.65 -70.68 -31.06
CA THR A 625 12.98 -70.23 -30.68
C THR A 625 13.10 -68.71 -30.88
N ALA A 626 13.33 -67.99 -29.78
CA ALA A 626 13.53 -66.58 -29.83
C ALA A 626 14.81 -66.17 -30.55
N THR A 627 14.70 -65.25 -31.49
CA THR A 627 15.83 -64.73 -32.26
C THR A 627 15.83 -63.23 -32.15
N ARG A 628 17.01 -62.65 -31.87
CA ARG A 628 17.17 -61.18 -31.78
C ARG A 628 17.09 -60.59 -33.17
N ILE A 629 16.18 -59.63 -33.35
CA ILE A 629 16.02 -58.87 -34.57
C ILE A 629 16.77 -57.52 -34.53
N ILE A 630 16.82 -56.92 -33.33
CA ILE A 630 17.53 -55.67 -33.12
C ILE A 630 17.99 -55.53 -31.68
N ALA A 631 19.18 -54.99 -31.47
CA ALA A 631 19.65 -54.49 -30.20
C ALA A 631 20.03 -53.00 -30.38
N ASN A 632 19.45 -52.12 -29.61
CA ASN A 632 19.70 -50.71 -29.74
C ASN A 632 20.65 -50.22 -28.65
N GLN A 633 21.85 -49.90 -29.03
CA GLN A 633 22.82 -49.20 -28.19
C GLN A 633 23.18 -47.81 -28.73
N GLN A 634 22.68 -47.44 -29.88
CA GLN A 634 23.11 -46.24 -30.61
C GLN A 634 21.96 -45.41 -31.20
N PHE A 635 20.70 -45.80 -31.05
CA PHE A 635 19.60 -45.03 -31.60
C PHE A 635 19.42 -43.75 -30.81
N THR A 636 19.40 -42.63 -31.49
CA THR A 636 19.19 -41.31 -30.96
C THR A 636 17.92 -40.71 -31.57
N GLY A 637 17.33 -39.70 -30.89
CA GLY A 637 16.12 -39.03 -31.35
C GLY A 637 14.95 -39.30 -30.44
N SER A 638 13.72 -39.39 -30.98
CA SER A 638 12.54 -39.68 -30.17
C SER A 638 12.57 -41.13 -29.68
N ASN A 639 11.73 -41.40 -28.66
CA ASN A 639 11.56 -42.74 -28.09
C ASN A 639 10.51 -43.60 -28.83
N ILE A 640 10.04 -43.16 -29.99
CA ILE A 640 9.13 -43.92 -30.86
C ILE A 640 9.93 -44.44 -32.06
N TYR A 641 9.91 -45.73 -32.26
CA TYR A 641 10.66 -46.36 -33.35
C TYR A 641 9.71 -47.21 -34.21
N GLN A 642 10.01 -47.30 -35.51
CA GLN A 642 9.28 -48.13 -36.46
C GLN A 642 10.24 -48.93 -37.31
N LEU A 643 9.96 -50.26 -37.43
CA LEU A 643 10.63 -51.16 -38.33
C LEU A 643 9.70 -51.40 -39.50
N ASP A 644 10.16 -51.07 -40.71
CA ASP A 644 9.36 -51.24 -41.93
C ASP A 644 9.78 -52.52 -42.66
N PHE A 645 8.91 -53.52 -42.61
CA PHE A 645 9.16 -54.74 -43.37
C PHE A 645 8.63 -54.55 -44.78
N THR A 646 9.49 -54.66 -45.78
CA THR A 646 9.04 -54.55 -47.16
C THR A 646 8.41 -55.84 -47.65
N PHE A 647 7.45 -55.73 -48.54
CA PHE A 647 6.75 -56.90 -49.08
C PHE A 647 7.72 -57.94 -49.69
N ASN A 648 8.84 -57.50 -50.27
CA ASN A 648 9.82 -58.38 -50.90
C ASN A 648 10.77 -59.03 -49.89
N ASN A 649 10.87 -58.51 -48.68
CA ASN A 649 11.82 -59.00 -47.67
C ASN A 649 11.24 -59.98 -46.65
N VAL A 650 9.95 -60.25 -46.75
CA VAL A 650 9.27 -61.21 -45.82
C VAL A 650 8.85 -62.41 -46.65
N LYS A 651 9.36 -63.57 -46.29
CA LYS A 651 9.03 -64.83 -46.97
C LYS A 651 8.75 -65.93 -45.98
N LEU A 652 7.83 -66.81 -46.36
CA LEU A 652 7.59 -68.04 -45.64
C LEU A 652 8.23 -69.19 -46.43
N GLU A 653 9.17 -69.87 -45.81
CA GLU A 653 9.81 -71.06 -46.42
C GLU A 653 9.14 -72.29 -45.86
N VAL A 654 8.52 -73.02 -46.76
CA VAL A 654 7.81 -74.28 -46.42
C VAL A 654 8.59 -75.44 -47.04
N PRO A 655 8.96 -76.44 -46.23
CA PRO A 655 9.65 -77.63 -46.74
C PRO A 655 8.84 -78.40 -47.80
N ALA A 656 9.52 -79.17 -48.56
CA ALA A 656 8.93 -80.00 -49.65
C ALA A 656 7.80 -80.92 -49.09
N ASN A 657 6.72 -81.01 -49.86
CA ASN A 657 5.58 -81.94 -49.60
C ASN A 657 4.85 -81.62 -48.29
N GLN A 658 4.87 -80.42 -47.83
CA GLN A 658 4.21 -80.03 -46.61
C GLN A 658 2.94 -79.19 -46.89
N GLY A 659 1.89 -79.39 -46.08
CA GLY A 659 0.60 -78.75 -46.21
C GLY A 659 -0.48 -79.66 -46.82
N VAL A 660 -1.71 -79.40 -46.51
CA VAL A 660 -2.89 -80.17 -46.97
C VAL A 660 -3.79 -79.21 -47.76
N LYS A 661 -4.12 -79.58 -48.97
CA LYS A 661 -5.01 -78.84 -49.82
C LYS A 661 -6.30 -78.41 -49.14
N GLY A 662 -6.68 -77.15 -49.27
CA GLY A 662 -7.90 -76.62 -48.67
C GLY A 662 -7.84 -76.29 -47.18
N GLN A 663 -6.69 -76.49 -46.55
CA GLN A 663 -6.46 -76.10 -45.15
C GLN A 663 -5.93 -74.67 -45.04
N GLN A 664 -6.36 -73.99 -44.00
CA GLN A 664 -5.83 -72.67 -43.64
C GLN A 664 -4.88 -72.83 -42.44
N TYR A 665 -3.63 -72.38 -42.60
CA TYR A 665 -2.62 -72.47 -41.56
C TYR A 665 -2.39 -71.10 -40.91
N GLN A 666 -2.25 -71.08 -39.59
CA GLN A 666 -1.98 -69.90 -38.80
C GLN A 666 -0.83 -70.19 -37.81
N ALA A 667 -0.03 -69.18 -37.60
CA ALA A 667 0.99 -69.20 -36.57
C ALA A 667 1.04 -67.83 -35.89
N ALA A 668 1.58 -67.78 -34.70
CA ALA A 668 1.81 -66.54 -34.00
C ALA A 668 3.29 -66.14 -34.09
N VAL A 669 3.54 -64.88 -34.41
CA VAL A 669 4.84 -64.25 -34.18
C VAL A 669 4.75 -63.50 -32.87
N THR A 670 5.58 -63.91 -31.90
CA THR A 670 5.62 -63.24 -30.58
C THR A 670 6.84 -62.28 -30.59
N TRP A 671 6.57 -61.03 -30.34
CA TRP A 671 7.57 -59.98 -30.22
C TRP A 671 7.82 -59.69 -28.77
N ASN A 672 9.08 -59.61 -28.33
CA ASN A 672 9.45 -59.28 -26.97
C ASN A 672 10.44 -58.10 -26.96
N LEU A 673 10.06 -57.05 -26.23
CA LEU A 673 10.95 -55.93 -25.89
C LEU A 673 11.61 -56.19 -24.55
N VAL A 674 12.92 -56.16 -24.53
CA VAL A 674 13.71 -56.37 -23.32
C VAL A 674 14.60 -55.14 -23.11
N THR A 675 14.64 -54.62 -21.87
CA THR A 675 15.60 -53.56 -21.52
C THR A 675 16.96 -54.18 -21.28
N GLY A 676 17.96 -53.60 -21.92
CA GLY A 676 19.32 -54.10 -21.90
C GLY A 676 19.72 -54.80 -23.22
N PRO A 677 20.99 -55.16 -23.34
CA PRO A 677 21.53 -55.75 -24.58
C PRO A 677 20.97 -57.12 -24.90
#